data_2f8ad1eb48322be66c73f48d81a00b52
#
_entry.id   2f8ad1eb48322be66c73f48d81a00b52
#
_cell.length_a   1.000
_cell.length_b   1.000
_cell.length_c   1.000
_cell.angle_alpha   90.00
_cell.angle_beta   90.00
_cell.angle_gamma   90.00
#
_symmetry.space_group_name_H-M   'P 1'
#
loop_
_entity.id
_entity.type
_entity.pdbx_description
1 polymer ?
#
loop_
_entity_poly.entity_id
_entity_poly.type
_entity_poly.pdbx_seq_one_letter_code
_entity_poly.pdbx_strand_id
1 'polypeptide(L)'
;MPDKFILHSNYSPTGDQPQAIENLTKGVLRGDREQVLLGVTGSGKTFTMANVIANVNRPTLVLAHNKTLAAQLCSEFREFFPENAVEYFVSYYDYYQPEAYIPSTDTYIEKDSAINDSIDELRHSATSALSERRDVIIVASVSCIYSLGAPEDYRSMMEPLRPGMHIERDALLERLVALQYERNDIQFVRNKFRVRGDVVEIFPANREDTAIRVEFFGDEIDRISEINPLTGERKADLQYVSIYSASHYIVPPEKMESAIGEIEKELDERVEYFKKEGKLLEAERILQRTRYDIEMLREIGFCKGIENYSRTLTGRAPGSTPYTLLDYFPDDFLLFVDESHVTLPQVRGMYGGDYGRKKSLVDFGFRLPSAYDNRPLNFDEFYGHIHQAVYVSATPGEFERNHATQTVEQIIRPTGLTDPEIFVKPVEGQIDDLMEEIRLRTAKGERTLVTTLTKKMAEDLTHFLEESGIKVRYMHHDIDTMERMEIIRDLRLGEFDVLVGINLLREGLDIPEVSLVAILDADKEGFLRSETSLVQTVGRAARNAGGQVIMYADAVTPSMENAIRETNRRREIQMQYNKEHGITPRTIVKEVRELIDIRTHKDVPKELKKLSRAERMQMIESLKKEMKNAAKLLEFEHAAYLRDRIAELENGK
;
A
#
# COMPACT_ATOMS: atom_id res chain seq x y z
N MET A 1 24.68 14.18 -0.11
CA MET A 1 23.59 13.42 0.55
C MET A 1 24.23 12.30 1.35
N PRO A 2 23.69 11.89 2.47
CA PRO A 2 24.31 10.81 3.25
C PRO A 2 24.23 9.50 2.45
N ASP A 3 25.38 8.85 2.25
CA ASP A 3 25.43 7.50 1.65
C ASP A 3 25.14 6.41 2.69
N LYS A 4 24.70 6.78 3.88
CA LYS A 4 24.46 5.87 5.02
C LYS A 4 23.13 6.15 5.68
N PHE A 5 22.49 5.08 6.15
CA PHE A 5 21.33 5.20 7.01
C PHE A 5 21.71 5.73 8.39
N ILE A 6 21.04 6.80 8.83
CA ILE A 6 21.22 7.44 10.13
C ILE A 6 19.97 7.16 10.95
N LEU A 7 20.09 6.23 11.89
CA LEU A 7 18.97 5.83 12.76
C LEU A 7 18.78 6.85 13.88
N HIS A 8 17.60 7.45 13.96
CA HIS A 8 17.17 8.29 15.06
C HIS A 8 16.15 7.54 15.91
N SER A 9 16.40 7.43 17.21
CA SER A 9 15.46 6.79 18.13
C SER A 9 15.64 7.29 19.55
N ASN A 10 14.53 7.52 20.23
CA ASN A 10 14.50 7.77 21.67
C ASN A 10 14.57 6.46 22.48
N TYR A 11 14.59 5.31 21.82
CA TYR A 11 14.63 3.99 22.42
C TYR A 11 15.97 3.32 22.19
N SER A 12 16.41 2.51 23.15
CA SER A 12 17.51 1.56 22.99
C SER A 12 16.95 0.14 22.87
N PRO A 13 17.65 -0.76 22.14
CA PRO A 13 17.22 -2.16 22.06
C PRO A 13 17.15 -2.83 23.44
N THR A 14 16.03 -3.51 23.72
CA THR A 14 15.76 -4.17 24.99
C THR A 14 15.20 -5.58 24.77
N GLY A 15 15.17 -6.40 25.83
CA GLY A 15 14.69 -7.78 25.74
C GLY A 15 15.49 -8.61 24.76
N ASP A 16 14.81 -9.24 23.80
CA ASP A 16 15.42 -10.06 22.75
C ASP A 16 15.99 -9.23 21.58
N GLN A 17 15.65 -7.92 21.51
CA GLN A 17 16.03 -7.08 20.37
C GLN A 17 17.54 -7.01 20.12
N PRO A 18 18.42 -6.82 21.13
CA PRO A 18 19.88 -6.77 20.91
C PRO A 18 20.40 -8.03 20.22
N GLN A 19 19.99 -9.22 20.69
CA GLN A 19 20.37 -10.49 20.11
C GLN A 19 19.78 -10.69 18.72
N ALA A 20 18.51 -10.31 18.51
CA ALA A 20 17.85 -10.40 17.22
C ALA A 20 18.52 -9.53 16.17
N ILE A 21 18.84 -8.27 16.50
CA ILE A 21 19.56 -7.33 15.64
C ILE A 21 20.93 -7.90 15.27
N GLU A 22 21.68 -8.36 16.26
CA GLU A 22 23.02 -8.92 16.04
C GLU A 22 23.00 -10.16 15.13
N ASN A 23 22.12 -11.12 15.41
CA ASN A 23 22.04 -12.36 14.67
C ASN A 23 21.59 -12.13 13.23
N LEU A 24 20.55 -11.33 13.00
CA LEU A 24 20.07 -10.99 11.66
C LEU A 24 21.13 -10.23 10.87
N THR A 25 21.76 -9.23 11.48
CA THR A 25 22.85 -8.47 10.84
C THR A 25 24.01 -9.38 10.43
N LYS A 26 24.46 -10.26 11.33
CA LYS A 26 25.51 -11.23 11.04
C LYS A 26 25.12 -12.20 9.92
N GLY A 27 23.87 -12.63 9.89
CA GLY A 27 23.34 -13.49 8.82
C GLY A 27 23.38 -12.80 7.46
N VAL A 28 22.93 -11.53 7.38
CA VAL A 28 23.00 -10.76 6.13
C VAL A 28 24.46 -10.55 5.70
N LEU A 29 25.34 -10.16 6.61
CA LEU A 29 26.77 -9.94 6.30
C LEU A 29 27.52 -11.22 5.91
N ARG A 30 27.10 -12.38 6.42
CA ARG A 30 27.63 -13.70 6.05
C ARG A 30 27.16 -14.16 4.67
N GLY A 31 26.08 -13.57 4.13
CA GLY A 31 25.49 -13.90 2.85
C GLY A 31 24.34 -14.93 2.94
N ASP A 32 23.74 -15.09 4.12
CA ASP A 32 22.56 -15.95 4.26
C ASP A 32 21.44 -15.43 3.35
N ARG A 33 20.93 -16.32 2.51
CA ARG A 33 19.89 -15.93 1.55
C ARG A 33 18.57 -15.60 2.23
N GLU A 34 18.18 -16.38 3.23
CA GLU A 34 16.89 -16.27 3.87
C GLU A 34 16.99 -16.46 5.38
N GLN A 35 16.33 -15.60 6.13
CA GLN A 35 16.26 -15.64 7.59
C GLN A 35 14.84 -15.38 8.06
N VAL A 36 14.46 -15.85 9.23
CA VAL A 36 13.17 -15.58 9.85
C VAL A 36 13.37 -14.78 11.13
N LEU A 37 12.66 -13.67 11.27
CA LEU A 37 12.40 -13.01 12.55
C LEU A 37 11.02 -13.46 13.06
N LEU A 38 11.01 -14.40 14.00
CA LEU A 38 9.81 -14.81 14.71
C LEU A 38 9.55 -13.80 15.82
N GLY A 39 8.78 -12.74 15.51
CA GLY A 39 8.52 -11.66 16.43
C GLY A 39 7.06 -11.58 16.83
N VAL A 40 6.77 -11.69 18.14
CA VAL A 40 5.40 -11.55 18.63
C VAL A 40 4.87 -10.13 18.45
N THR A 41 3.57 -9.98 18.46
CA THR A 41 2.94 -8.65 18.39
C THR A 41 3.35 -7.80 19.59
N GLY A 42 3.81 -6.57 19.32
CA GLY A 42 4.27 -5.64 20.36
C GLY A 42 5.70 -5.84 20.86
N SER A 43 6.48 -6.75 20.26
CA SER A 43 7.91 -6.91 20.59
C SER A 43 8.83 -5.85 19.97
N GLY A 44 8.32 -4.97 19.10
CA GLY A 44 9.11 -3.93 18.43
C GLY A 44 9.83 -4.41 17.18
N LYS A 45 9.22 -5.29 16.37
CA LYS A 45 9.77 -5.81 15.13
C LYS A 45 10.27 -4.72 14.18
N THR A 46 9.50 -3.64 13.99
CA THR A 46 9.88 -2.51 13.12
C THR A 46 11.18 -1.86 13.59
N PHE A 47 11.35 -1.70 14.89
CA PHE A 47 12.60 -1.15 15.45
C PHE A 47 13.80 -2.08 15.24
N THR A 48 13.58 -3.39 15.34
CA THR A 48 14.62 -4.40 15.00
C THR A 48 14.98 -4.32 13.53
N MET A 49 14.00 -4.26 12.62
CA MET A 49 14.25 -4.06 11.18
C MET A 49 15.05 -2.78 10.92
N ALA A 50 14.67 -1.66 11.52
CA ALA A 50 15.36 -0.38 11.38
C ALA A 50 16.86 -0.46 11.81
N ASN A 51 17.14 -1.13 12.94
CA ASN A 51 18.52 -1.34 13.38
C ASN A 51 19.32 -2.24 12.43
N VAL A 52 18.71 -3.30 11.89
CA VAL A 52 19.38 -4.15 10.89
C VAL A 52 19.68 -3.37 9.63
N ILE A 53 18.74 -2.55 9.13
CA ILE A 53 18.93 -1.69 7.95
C ILE A 53 20.10 -0.73 8.17
N ALA A 54 20.13 -0.04 9.32
CA ALA A 54 21.22 0.87 9.66
C ALA A 54 22.58 0.17 9.72
N ASN A 55 22.65 -1.04 10.29
CA ASN A 55 23.88 -1.81 10.43
C ASN A 55 24.39 -2.36 9.09
N VAL A 56 23.47 -2.80 8.21
CA VAL A 56 23.81 -3.41 6.91
C VAL A 56 24.08 -2.34 5.85
N ASN A 57 23.41 -1.21 5.94
CA ASN A 57 23.56 -0.06 5.05
C ASN A 57 23.36 -0.38 3.57
N ARG A 58 22.25 -1.04 3.22
CA ARG A 58 21.87 -1.38 1.84
C ARG A 58 20.50 -0.84 1.50
N PRO A 59 20.22 -0.51 0.23
CA PRO A 59 18.87 -0.23 -0.23
C PRO A 59 17.93 -1.34 0.21
N THR A 60 16.76 -0.98 0.72
CA THR A 60 15.87 -1.94 1.37
C THR A 60 14.45 -1.84 0.82
N LEU A 61 13.87 -2.99 0.50
CA LEU A 61 12.45 -3.14 0.22
C LEU A 61 11.75 -3.78 1.41
N VAL A 62 10.71 -3.15 1.94
CA VAL A 62 9.83 -3.69 2.97
C VAL A 62 8.48 -4.01 2.34
N LEU A 63 8.14 -5.28 2.21
CA LEU A 63 6.92 -5.74 1.57
C LEU A 63 5.85 -6.04 2.61
N ALA A 64 4.70 -5.38 2.51
CA ALA A 64 3.53 -5.56 3.37
C ALA A 64 2.33 -6.08 2.56
N HIS A 65 1.43 -6.83 3.20
CA HIS A 65 0.30 -7.45 2.52
C HIS A 65 -0.84 -6.49 2.14
N ASN A 66 -0.92 -5.30 2.73
CA ASN A 66 -1.93 -4.29 2.39
C ASN A 66 -1.42 -2.85 2.49
N LYS A 67 -2.21 -1.90 1.94
CA LYS A 67 -1.87 -0.47 1.91
C LYS A 67 -1.77 0.15 3.31
N THR A 68 -2.67 -0.22 4.23
CA THR A 68 -2.74 0.35 5.58
C THR A 68 -1.52 0.00 6.40
N LEU A 69 -1.11 -1.28 6.39
CA LEU A 69 0.10 -1.72 7.07
C LEU A 69 1.34 -1.09 6.44
N ALA A 70 1.40 -1.02 5.11
CA ALA A 70 2.49 -0.35 4.42
C ALA A 70 2.59 1.14 4.80
N ALA A 71 1.46 1.86 4.92
CA ALA A 71 1.45 3.25 5.36
C ALA A 71 1.94 3.41 6.81
N GLN A 72 1.51 2.54 7.71
CA GLN A 72 1.97 2.54 9.09
C GLN A 72 3.48 2.31 9.17
N LEU A 73 4.00 1.28 8.50
CA LEU A 73 5.43 0.97 8.47
C LEU A 73 6.24 2.13 7.86
N CYS A 74 5.74 2.73 6.76
CA CYS A 74 6.40 3.87 6.14
C CYS A 74 6.50 5.05 7.11
N SER A 75 5.44 5.35 7.86
CA SER A 75 5.46 6.40 8.89
C SER A 75 6.47 6.10 10.00
N GLU A 76 6.50 4.85 10.51
CA GLU A 76 7.46 4.43 11.54
C GLU A 76 8.91 4.53 11.02
N PHE A 77 9.18 4.10 9.78
CA PHE A 77 10.53 4.23 9.19
C PHE A 77 10.93 5.69 8.93
N ARG A 78 10.01 6.57 8.55
CA ARG A 78 10.29 8.02 8.43
C ARG A 78 10.67 8.66 9.76
N GLU A 79 10.08 8.21 10.87
CA GLU A 79 10.47 8.65 12.20
C GLU A 79 11.89 8.15 12.56
N PHE A 80 12.24 6.92 12.16
CA PHE A 80 13.58 6.36 12.42
C PHE A 80 14.66 6.90 11.49
N PHE A 81 14.33 7.31 10.27
CA PHE A 81 15.26 7.73 9.24
C PHE A 81 14.87 9.07 8.59
N PRO A 82 14.79 10.16 9.37
CA PRO A 82 14.31 11.45 8.86
C PRO A 82 15.23 12.10 7.81
N GLU A 83 16.49 11.70 7.73
CA GLU A 83 17.49 12.22 6.78
C GLU A 83 17.63 11.34 5.53
N ASN A 84 17.05 10.14 5.52
CA ASN A 84 17.16 9.17 4.45
C ASN A 84 15.88 9.14 3.60
N ALA A 85 15.95 8.55 2.42
CA ALA A 85 14.77 8.40 1.56
C ALA A 85 13.91 7.22 2.04
N VAL A 86 12.76 7.52 2.64
CA VAL A 86 11.75 6.53 3.02
C VAL A 86 10.51 6.75 2.18
N GLU A 87 10.32 5.88 1.21
CA GLU A 87 9.37 6.01 0.13
C GLU A 87 8.22 5.01 0.26
N TYR A 88 7.07 5.38 -0.30
CA TYR A 88 5.85 4.58 -0.26
C TYR A 88 5.44 4.13 -1.65
N PHE A 89 5.27 2.82 -1.87
CA PHE A 89 4.93 2.27 -3.17
C PHE A 89 3.79 1.25 -3.09
N VAL A 90 2.57 1.73 -3.33
CA VAL A 90 1.37 0.88 -3.33
C VAL A 90 0.55 1.08 -4.61
N SER A 91 -0.56 0.37 -4.76
CA SER A 91 -1.47 0.61 -5.89
C SER A 91 -2.04 2.03 -5.81
N TYR A 92 -1.89 2.80 -6.90
CA TYR A 92 -2.35 4.20 -7.00
C TYR A 92 -3.84 4.34 -7.30
N TYR A 93 -4.59 3.24 -7.34
CA TYR A 93 -6.03 3.28 -7.53
C TYR A 93 -6.75 3.40 -6.18
N ASP A 94 -7.61 4.43 -6.03
CA ASP A 94 -8.58 4.51 -4.94
C ASP A 94 -9.72 3.51 -5.17
N TYR A 95 -10.18 3.46 -6.41
CA TYR A 95 -11.12 2.47 -6.91
C TYR A 95 -10.54 1.81 -8.16
N TYR A 96 -10.63 0.50 -8.24
CA TYR A 96 -10.15 -0.25 -9.39
C TYR A 96 -11.10 -1.38 -9.77
N GLN A 97 -11.81 -1.19 -10.88
CA GLN A 97 -12.53 -2.25 -11.57
C GLN A 97 -11.70 -2.67 -12.78
N PRO A 98 -11.05 -3.84 -12.74
CA PRO A 98 -10.30 -4.32 -13.88
C PRO A 98 -11.20 -4.58 -15.08
N GLU A 99 -10.67 -4.33 -16.27
CA GLU A 99 -11.32 -4.77 -17.51
C GLU A 99 -11.56 -6.28 -17.49
N ALA A 100 -12.78 -6.71 -17.76
CA ALA A 100 -13.14 -8.12 -17.75
C ALA A 100 -14.23 -8.42 -18.79
N TYR A 101 -14.28 -9.67 -19.22
CA TYR A 101 -15.38 -10.17 -20.03
C TYR A 101 -15.94 -11.46 -19.43
N ILE A 102 -17.26 -11.51 -19.28
CA ILE A 102 -17.99 -12.65 -18.73
C ILE A 102 -18.74 -13.33 -19.88
N PRO A 103 -18.20 -14.41 -20.45
CA PRO A 103 -18.80 -15.06 -21.64
C PRO A 103 -20.21 -15.59 -21.42
N SER A 104 -20.53 -16.05 -20.20
CA SER A 104 -21.85 -16.64 -19.89
C SER A 104 -23.02 -15.64 -19.97
N THR A 105 -22.74 -14.36 -19.80
CA THR A 105 -23.74 -13.27 -19.82
C THR A 105 -23.48 -12.27 -20.95
N ASP A 106 -22.49 -12.52 -21.81
CA ASP A 106 -22.00 -11.59 -22.85
C ASP A 106 -21.80 -10.15 -22.29
N THR A 107 -21.22 -10.07 -21.10
CA THR A 107 -21.05 -8.80 -20.40
C THR A 107 -19.58 -8.36 -20.45
N TYR A 108 -19.33 -7.24 -21.13
CA TYR A 108 -18.04 -6.56 -21.09
C TYR A 108 -18.05 -5.52 -19.97
N ILE A 109 -17.07 -5.62 -19.09
CA ILE A 109 -16.82 -4.66 -18.00
C ILE A 109 -15.63 -3.81 -18.44
N GLU A 110 -15.87 -2.54 -18.72
CA GLU A 110 -14.80 -1.61 -19.05
C GLU A 110 -13.93 -1.37 -17.80
N LYS A 111 -12.61 -1.15 -18.03
CA LYS A 111 -11.72 -0.70 -16.96
C LYS A 111 -12.23 0.64 -16.41
N ASP A 112 -12.61 0.66 -15.16
CA ASP A 112 -12.94 1.86 -14.42
C ASP A 112 -11.97 2.02 -13.26
N SER A 113 -11.39 3.20 -13.11
CA SER A 113 -10.39 3.45 -12.07
C SER A 113 -10.30 4.92 -11.74
N ALA A 114 -10.30 5.22 -10.46
CA ALA A 114 -9.93 6.53 -9.94
C ALA A 114 -8.46 6.47 -9.50
N ILE A 115 -7.63 7.30 -10.12
CA ILE A 115 -6.21 7.43 -9.76
C ILE A 115 -6.10 8.41 -8.61
N ASN A 116 -5.37 8.03 -7.59
CA ASN A 116 -4.98 8.90 -6.50
C ASN A 116 -3.67 9.61 -6.88
N ASP A 117 -3.75 10.89 -7.17
CA ASP A 117 -2.61 11.70 -7.63
C ASP A 117 -1.47 11.74 -6.61
N SER A 118 -1.79 11.72 -5.30
CA SER A 118 -0.77 11.72 -4.25
C SER A 118 -0.04 10.38 -4.17
N ILE A 119 -0.74 9.25 -4.33
CA ILE A 119 -0.09 7.93 -4.37
C ILE A 119 0.73 7.78 -5.65
N ASP A 120 0.26 8.32 -6.77
CA ASP A 120 1.02 8.31 -8.03
C ASP A 120 2.32 9.12 -7.91
N GLU A 121 2.27 10.29 -7.28
CA GLU A 121 3.45 11.10 -6.94
C GLU A 121 4.45 10.30 -6.09
N LEU A 122 3.99 9.65 -5.00
CA LEU A 122 4.85 8.84 -4.12
C LEU A 122 5.51 7.67 -4.86
N ARG A 123 4.83 7.08 -5.86
CA ARG A 123 5.42 6.03 -6.72
C ARG A 123 6.54 6.59 -7.61
N HIS A 124 6.35 7.78 -8.18
CA HIS A 124 7.39 8.47 -8.94
C HIS A 124 8.56 8.88 -8.03
N SER A 125 8.29 9.34 -6.81
CA SER A 125 9.32 9.61 -5.80
C SER A 125 10.15 8.37 -5.50
N ALA A 126 9.51 7.22 -5.30
CA ALA A 126 10.21 5.96 -5.02
C ALA A 126 11.16 5.53 -6.16
N THR A 127 10.71 5.58 -7.42
CA THR A 127 11.54 5.18 -8.57
C THR A 127 12.67 6.17 -8.85
N SER A 128 12.44 7.47 -8.66
CA SER A 128 13.50 8.47 -8.80
C SER A 128 14.53 8.36 -7.67
N ALA A 129 14.10 8.13 -6.42
CA ALA A 129 15.00 7.93 -5.29
C ALA A 129 15.95 6.73 -5.51
N LEU A 130 15.43 5.60 -6.01
CA LEU A 130 16.26 4.42 -6.36
C LEU A 130 17.27 4.72 -7.48
N SER A 131 16.97 5.67 -8.35
CA SER A 131 17.88 6.05 -9.44
C SER A 131 19.00 7.00 -8.99
N GLU A 132 18.77 7.77 -7.90
CA GLU A 132 19.69 8.83 -7.45
C GLU A 132 20.46 8.48 -6.16
N ARG A 133 19.91 7.59 -5.31
CA ARG A 133 20.40 7.35 -3.95
C ARG A 133 20.55 5.86 -3.65
N ARG A 134 21.40 5.57 -2.68
CA ARG A 134 21.55 4.21 -2.14
C ARG A 134 20.95 4.05 -0.72
N ASP A 135 20.73 5.13 -0.02
CA ASP A 135 20.13 5.17 1.31
C ASP A 135 18.59 5.25 1.23
N VAL A 136 18.00 4.28 0.50
CA VAL A 136 16.57 4.24 0.18
C VAL A 136 15.90 3.05 0.87
N ILE A 137 14.81 3.33 1.58
CA ILE A 137 13.87 2.32 2.08
C ILE A 137 12.55 2.50 1.32
N ILE A 138 12.11 1.48 0.61
CA ILE A 138 10.78 1.49 0.01
C ILE A 138 9.86 0.56 0.80
N VAL A 139 8.76 1.10 1.30
CA VAL A 139 7.69 0.32 1.90
C VAL A 139 6.59 0.12 0.86
N ALA A 140 6.39 -1.12 0.43
CA ALA A 140 5.51 -1.45 -0.67
C ALA A 140 4.41 -2.45 -0.27
N SER A 141 3.29 -2.40 -0.97
CA SER A 141 2.34 -3.52 -1.00
C SER A 141 2.68 -4.50 -2.13
N VAL A 142 1.97 -5.62 -2.20
CA VAL A 142 2.16 -6.62 -3.26
C VAL A 142 2.02 -6.04 -4.68
N SER A 143 1.49 -4.82 -4.83
CA SER A 143 1.48 -4.12 -6.13
C SER A 143 2.86 -3.88 -6.74
N CYS A 144 3.95 -3.98 -5.96
CA CYS A 144 5.32 -3.84 -6.44
C CYS A 144 5.76 -4.95 -7.41
N ILE A 145 5.08 -6.11 -7.44
CA ILE A 145 5.35 -7.19 -8.38
C ILE A 145 4.61 -7.05 -9.71
N TYR A 146 3.78 -6.01 -9.87
CA TYR A 146 3.11 -5.72 -11.13
C TYR A 146 4.03 -4.99 -12.11
N SER A 147 3.74 -5.20 -13.41
CA SER A 147 4.49 -4.60 -14.50
C SER A 147 4.66 -3.09 -14.36
N LEU A 148 5.89 -2.63 -14.58
CA LEU A 148 6.28 -1.23 -14.76
C LEU A 148 7.02 -1.07 -16.09
N GLY A 149 7.36 0.16 -16.46
CA GLY A 149 8.29 0.44 -17.56
C GLY A 149 9.69 -0.10 -17.29
N ALA A 150 10.50 -0.21 -18.32
CA ALA A 150 11.89 -0.63 -18.19
C ALA A 150 12.70 0.39 -17.38
N PRO A 151 13.46 -0.01 -16.35
CA PRO A 151 14.30 0.91 -15.58
C PRO A 151 15.32 1.65 -16.42
N GLU A 152 15.85 0.98 -17.45
CA GLU A 152 16.82 1.57 -18.39
C GLU A 152 16.19 2.71 -19.18
N ASP A 153 14.98 2.53 -19.73
CA ASP A 153 14.26 3.56 -20.46
C ASP A 153 13.91 4.74 -19.55
N TYR A 154 13.44 4.46 -18.32
CA TYR A 154 13.13 5.48 -17.32
C TYR A 154 14.36 6.35 -16.97
N ARG A 155 15.54 5.72 -16.81
CA ARG A 155 16.81 6.44 -16.53
C ARG A 155 17.35 7.16 -17.75
N SER A 156 17.28 6.57 -18.95
CA SER A 156 17.81 7.16 -20.18
C SER A 156 17.01 8.38 -20.64
N MET A 157 15.71 8.42 -20.33
CA MET A 157 14.84 9.53 -20.67
C MET A 157 14.87 10.68 -19.64
N MET A 158 15.59 10.54 -18.51
CA MET A 158 15.76 11.61 -17.54
C MET A 158 16.51 12.79 -18.12
N GLU A 159 16.02 14.03 -17.90
CA GLU A 159 16.68 15.27 -18.34
C GLU A 159 17.45 15.91 -17.18
N PRO A 160 18.79 15.87 -17.22
CA PRO A 160 19.62 16.52 -16.21
C PRO A 160 19.82 17.99 -16.55
N LEU A 161 19.54 18.89 -15.61
CA LEU A 161 19.69 20.33 -15.76
C LEU A 161 20.66 20.90 -14.72
N ARG A 162 21.51 21.85 -15.15
CA ARG A 162 22.45 22.57 -14.26
C ARG A 162 22.66 23.99 -14.75
N PRO A 163 22.91 24.95 -13.87
CA PRO A 163 23.36 26.30 -14.25
C PRO A 163 24.63 26.23 -15.11
N GLY A 164 24.73 27.09 -16.13
CA GLY A 164 25.82 27.09 -17.09
C GLY A 164 25.73 26.05 -18.21
N MET A 165 24.62 25.28 -18.27
CA MET A 165 24.37 24.32 -19.34
C MET A 165 23.86 25.04 -20.58
N HIS A 166 24.54 24.79 -21.76
CA HIS A 166 24.10 25.31 -23.06
C HIS A 166 23.04 24.38 -23.63
N ILE A 167 21.81 24.85 -23.68
CA ILE A 167 20.66 24.22 -24.29
C ILE A 167 19.66 25.29 -24.75
N GLU A 168 19.19 25.22 -25.98
CA GLU A 168 18.12 26.09 -26.42
C GLU A 168 16.85 25.84 -25.64
N ARG A 169 16.15 26.91 -25.24
CA ARG A 169 14.90 26.80 -24.48
C ARG A 169 13.89 25.88 -25.17
N ASP A 170 13.71 26.03 -26.50
CA ASP A 170 12.74 25.26 -27.26
C ASP A 170 13.13 23.77 -27.32
N ALA A 171 14.43 23.45 -27.37
CA ALA A 171 14.92 22.08 -27.26
C ALA A 171 14.56 21.45 -25.87
N LEU A 172 14.65 22.24 -24.79
CA LEU A 172 14.17 21.77 -23.47
C LEU A 172 12.66 21.49 -23.48
N LEU A 173 11.85 22.34 -24.14
CA LEU A 173 10.41 22.13 -24.25
C LEU A 173 10.07 20.84 -25.00
N GLU A 174 10.76 20.57 -26.11
CA GLU A 174 10.61 19.31 -26.88
C GLU A 174 10.94 18.09 -26.02
N ARG A 175 12.02 18.16 -25.22
CA ARG A 175 12.39 17.09 -24.29
C ARG A 175 11.34 16.89 -23.18
N LEU A 176 10.77 17.96 -22.65
CA LEU A 176 9.69 17.86 -21.65
C LEU A 176 8.45 17.17 -22.22
N VAL A 177 8.08 17.50 -23.47
CA VAL A 177 6.97 16.80 -24.16
C VAL A 177 7.31 15.31 -24.38
N ALA A 178 8.54 15.00 -24.79
CA ALA A 178 9.00 13.60 -24.91
C ALA A 178 8.96 12.85 -23.57
N LEU A 179 9.18 13.55 -22.44
CA LEU A 179 9.01 13.04 -21.06
C LEU A 179 7.55 12.96 -20.62
N GLN A 180 6.58 13.20 -21.51
CA GLN A 180 5.14 13.16 -21.24
C GLN A 180 4.64 14.29 -20.31
N TYR A 181 5.36 15.42 -20.24
CA TYR A 181 4.83 16.63 -19.60
C TYR A 181 3.94 17.39 -20.56
N GLU A 182 2.84 17.91 -20.05
CA GLU A 182 1.91 18.75 -20.81
C GLU A 182 2.14 20.23 -20.54
N ARG A 183 2.20 21.05 -21.62
CA ARG A 183 2.24 22.50 -21.47
C ARG A 183 0.89 23.04 -21.04
N ASN A 184 0.84 23.72 -19.90
CA ASN A 184 -0.35 24.42 -19.43
C ASN A 184 0.02 25.67 -18.67
N ASP A 185 -0.16 26.83 -19.33
CA ASP A 185 0.22 28.14 -18.77
C ASP A 185 -0.81 28.67 -17.75
N ILE A 186 -2.01 28.04 -17.66
CA ILE A 186 -3.12 28.47 -16.81
C ILE A 186 -3.21 27.58 -15.56
N GLN A 187 -3.33 26.27 -15.76
CA GLN A 187 -3.43 25.29 -14.69
C GLN A 187 -2.09 24.60 -14.46
N PHE A 188 -1.29 25.16 -13.57
CA PHE A 188 0.05 24.67 -13.25
C PHE A 188 -0.02 23.69 -12.09
N VAL A 189 -0.18 22.42 -12.42
CA VAL A 189 -0.24 21.28 -11.49
C VAL A 189 0.84 20.25 -11.85
N ARG A 190 1.01 19.22 -11.07
CA ARG A 190 1.95 18.11 -11.28
C ARG A 190 1.86 17.58 -12.74
N ASN A 191 2.97 17.15 -13.28
CA ASN A 191 3.16 16.67 -14.67
C ASN A 191 2.95 17.74 -15.75
N LYS A 192 3.00 19.03 -15.39
CA LYS A 192 2.85 20.13 -16.34
C LYS A 192 4.03 21.08 -16.30
N PHE A 193 4.24 21.77 -17.41
CA PHE A 193 5.16 22.88 -17.46
C PHE A 193 4.48 24.13 -18.06
N ARG A 194 5.02 25.28 -17.73
CA ARG A 194 4.59 26.57 -18.32
C ARG A 194 5.78 27.41 -18.71
N VAL A 195 5.58 28.32 -19.66
CA VAL A 195 6.64 29.15 -20.24
C VAL A 195 6.25 30.62 -20.18
N ARG A 196 7.15 31.44 -19.64
CA ARG A 196 6.96 32.90 -19.58
C ARG A 196 8.26 33.61 -19.99
N GLY A 197 8.35 34.00 -21.28
CA GLY A 197 9.58 34.57 -21.82
C GLY A 197 10.75 33.58 -21.77
N ASP A 198 11.81 33.95 -21.10
CA ASP A 198 13.02 33.13 -20.94
C ASP A 198 12.98 32.24 -19.68
N VAL A 199 11.80 32.06 -19.10
CA VAL A 199 11.59 31.25 -17.91
C VAL A 199 10.71 30.05 -18.22
N VAL A 200 11.20 28.86 -17.88
CA VAL A 200 10.44 27.60 -17.95
C VAL A 200 10.21 27.13 -16.52
N GLU A 201 8.96 26.90 -16.15
CA GLU A 201 8.59 26.34 -14.85
C GLU A 201 8.03 24.94 -15.07
N ILE A 202 8.58 23.96 -14.36
CA ILE A 202 8.24 22.55 -14.48
C ILE A 202 7.73 22.06 -13.13
N PHE A 203 6.57 21.39 -13.10
CA PHE A 203 6.09 20.73 -11.90
C PHE A 203 6.35 19.22 -12.03
N PRO A 204 7.42 18.70 -11.39
CA PRO A 204 7.86 17.33 -11.58
C PRO A 204 6.84 16.30 -11.09
N ALA A 205 6.88 15.10 -11.70
CA ALA A 205 6.02 13.99 -11.35
C ALA A 205 6.20 13.48 -9.92
N ASN A 206 7.41 13.59 -9.40
CA ASN A 206 7.87 13.07 -8.11
C ASN A 206 7.92 14.14 -6.99
N ARG A 207 7.16 15.25 -7.14
CA ARG A 207 7.12 16.34 -6.15
C ARG A 207 5.70 16.76 -5.86
N GLU A 208 5.39 16.98 -4.57
CA GLU A 208 4.05 17.33 -4.12
C GLU A 208 3.80 18.85 -4.12
N ASP A 209 4.72 19.62 -3.54
CA ASP A 209 4.51 21.04 -3.18
C ASP A 209 5.57 21.99 -3.75
N THR A 210 6.43 21.50 -4.63
CA THR A 210 7.53 22.28 -5.21
C THR A 210 7.64 22.08 -6.70
N ALA A 211 7.90 23.19 -7.41
CA ALA A 211 8.17 23.19 -8.83
C ALA A 211 9.59 23.70 -9.09
N ILE A 212 10.12 23.40 -10.26
CA ILE A 212 11.43 23.81 -10.71
C ILE A 212 11.28 24.96 -11.69
N ARG A 213 11.97 26.08 -11.42
CA ARG A 213 12.09 27.21 -12.33
C ARG A 213 13.48 27.21 -12.96
N VAL A 214 13.52 27.21 -14.29
CA VAL A 214 14.72 27.30 -15.11
C VAL A 214 14.70 28.66 -15.81
N GLU A 215 15.67 29.50 -15.50
CA GLU A 215 15.84 30.82 -16.07
C GLU A 215 16.95 30.78 -17.12
N PHE A 216 16.67 31.26 -18.34
CA PHE A 216 17.59 31.26 -19.46
C PHE A 216 18.18 32.66 -19.70
N PHE A 217 19.43 32.69 -20.12
CA PHE A 217 20.06 33.87 -20.71
C PHE A 217 20.58 33.47 -22.10
N GLY A 218 19.81 33.79 -23.16
CA GLY A 218 20.05 33.24 -24.50
C GLY A 218 19.86 31.72 -24.51
N ASP A 219 20.90 30.98 -24.94
CA ASP A 219 20.90 29.52 -25.03
C ASP A 219 21.62 28.86 -23.83
N GLU A 220 21.79 29.59 -22.74
CA GLU A 220 22.41 29.09 -21.50
C GLU A 220 21.43 29.15 -20.35
N ILE A 221 21.43 28.11 -19.49
CA ILE A 221 20.70 28.12 -18.23
C ILE A 221 21.48 28.99 -17.24
N ASP A 222 20.93 30.17 -16.94
CA ASP A 222 21.54 31.10 -15.97
C ASP A 222 21.31 30.64 -14.53
N ARG A 223 20.08 30.18 -14.22
CA ARG A 223 19.69 29.78 -12.87
C ARG A 223 18.65 28.68 -12.87
N ILE A 224 18.75 27.82 -11.85
CA ILE A 224 17.71 26.86 -11.51
C ILE A 224 17.29 27.07 -10.07
N SER A 225 16.01 27.18 -9.80
CA SER A 225 15.49 27.36 -8.44
C SER A 225 14.26 26.49 -8.17
N GLU A 226 14.14 26.08 -6.92
CA GLU A 226 12.93 25.46 -6.37
C GLU A 226 11.96 26.54 -5.94
N ILE A 227 10.72 26.45 -6.40
CA ILE A 227 9.68 27.44 -6.15
C ILE A 227 8.41 26.80 -5.57
N ASN A 228 7.62 27.60 -4.88
CA ASN A 228 6.24 27.26 -4.56
C ASN A 228 5.38 27.41 -5.84
N PRO A 229 4.67 26.35 -6.32
CA PRO A 229 3.94 26.42 -7.58
C PRO A 229 2.74 27.38 -7.57
N LEU A 230 2.17 27.69 -6.40
CA LEU A 230 1.03 28.59 -6.23
C LEU A 230 1.45 30.06 -6.15
N THR A 231 2.44 30.37 -5.31
CA THR A 231 2.89 31.75 -5.07
C THR A 231 3.99 32.18 -6.01
N GLY A 232 4.75 31.25 -6.59
CA GLY A 232 5.97 31.50 -7.36
C GLY A 232 7.16 31.91 -6.48
N GLU A 233 7.02 31.85 -5.16
CA GLU A 233 8.09 32.17 -4.22
C GLU A 233 9.25 31.18 -4.34
N ARG A 234 10.48 31.71 -4.40
CA ARG A 234 11.69 30.90 -4.47
C ARG A 234 12.05 30.36 -3.08
N LYS A 235 12.14 29.05 -2.99
CA LYS A 235 12.53 28.31 -1.77
C LYS A 235 14.04 28.11 -1.68
N ALA A 236 14.68 27.70 -2.77
CA ALA A 236 16.12 27.42 -2.83
C ALA A 236 16.68 27.56 -4.25
N ASP A 237 18.00 27.80 -4.36
CA ASP A 237 18.75 27.71 -5.62
C ASP A 237 19.35 26.31 -5.75
N LEU A 238 19.25 25.73 -6.94
CA LEU A 238 19.72 24.37 -7.24
C LEU A 238 20.93 24.42 -8.15
N GLN A 239 21.95 23.63 -7.82
CA GLN A 239 23.13 23.44 -8.68
C GLN A 239 22.93 22.31 -9.70
N TYR A 240 21.94 21.46 -9.47
CA TYR A 240 21.60 20.32 -10.31
C TYR A 240 20.20 19.87 -10.00
N VAL A 241 19.47 19.45 -11.04
CA VAL A 241 18.17 18.78 -10.90
C VAL A 241 18.00 17.79 -12.05
N SER A 242 17.42 16.64 -11.74
CA SER A 242 16.98 15.65 -12.73
C SER A 242 15.46 15.74 -12.90
N ILE A 243 14.98 15.89 -14.13
CA ILE A 243 13.56 15.84 -14.46
C ILE A 243 13.27 14.44 -15.01
N TYR A 244 12.55 13.66 -14.24
CA TYR A 244 12.10 12.32 -14.63
C TYR A 244 10.79 12.39 -15.41
N SER A 245 10.47 11.32 -16.15
CA SER A 245 9.24 11.29 -16.96
C SER A 245 7.97 11.36 -16.09
N ALA A 246 6.91 11.93 -16.67
CA ALA A 246 5.58 12.00 -16.05
C ALA A 246 4.83 10.65 -16.06
N SER A 247 5.41 9.60 -16.63
CA SER A 247 4.85 8.26 -16.70
C SER A 247 5.93 7.21 -16.49
N HIS A 248 5.59 6.12 -15.79
CA HIS A 248 6.48 4.95 -15.70
C HIS A 248 6.54 4.15 -17.01
N TYR A 249 5.53 4.28 -17.88
CA TYR A 249 5.48 3.63 -19.20
C TYR A 249 5.98 4.59 -20.29
N ILE A 250 7.24 4.98 -20.18
CA ILE A 250 7.88 5.81 -21.20
C ILE A 250 8.67 4.94 -22.18
N VAL A 251 8.62 5.29 -23.45
CA VAL A 251 9.33 4.58 -24.53
C VAL A 251 10.11 5.60 -25.35
N PRO A 252 11.42 5.40 -25.52
CA PRO A 252 12.20 6.23 -26.42
C PRO A 252 11.61 6.26 -27.85
N PRO A 253 11.61 7.41 -28.53
CA PRO A 253 11.02 7.55 -29.88
C PRO A 253 11.51 6.51 -30.89
N GLU A 254 12.78 6.14 -30.80
CA GLU A 254 13.39 5.16 -31.71
C GLU A 254 12.82 3.75 -31.54
N LYS A 255 12.34 3.40 -30.31
CA LYS A 255 11.71 2.12 -30.02
C LYS A 255 10.21 2.10 -30.36
N MET A 256 9.55 3.26 -30.36
CA MET A 256 8.11 3.36 -30.55
C MET A 256 7.66 2.83 -31.91
N GLU A 257 8.30 3.25 -33.00
CA GLU A 257 7.92 2.82 -34.37
C GLU A 257 8.14 1.31 -34.57
N SER A 258 9.23 0.78 -34.01
CA SER A 258 9.48 -0.67 -34.03
C SER A 258 8.41 -1.45 -33.27
N ALA A 259 8.01 -0.94 -32.09
CA ALA A 259 6.95 -1.55 -31.27
C ALA A 259 5.59 -1.51 -31.99
N ILE A 260 5.25 -0.40 -32.65
CA ILE A 260 4.04 -0.27 -33.45
C ILE A 260 4.03 -1.31 -34.57
N GLY A 261 5.14 -1.50 -35.28
CA GLY A 261 5.26 -2.51 -36.33
C GLY A 261 5.02 -3.94 -35.82
N GLU A 262 5.49 -4.26 -34.60
CA GLU A 262 5.22 -5.55 -33.97
C GLU A 262 3.75 -5.70 -33.56
N ILE A 263 3.12 -4.62 -33.06
CA ILE A 263 1.69 -4.62 -32.71
C ILE A 263 0.84 -4.81 -33.97
N GLU A 264 1.16 -4.16 -35.09
CA GLU A 264 0.46 -4.33 -36.38
C GLU A 264 0.56 -5.78 -36.86
N LYS A 265 1.74 -6.38 -36.80
CA LYS A 265 1.94 -7.77 -37.20
C LYS A 265 1.12 -8.74 -36.31
N GLU A 266 1.16 -8.56 -35.00
CA GLU A 266 0.38 -9.38 -34.06
C GLU A 266 -1.13 -9.22 -34.30
N LEU A 267 -1.59 -7.99 -34.62
CA LEU A 267 -2.96 -7.70 -34.98
C LEU A 267 -3.39 -8.48 -36.23
N ASP A 268 -2.60 -8.42 -37.30
CA ASP A 268 -2.91 -9.11 -38.56
C ASP A 268 -3.01 -10.63 -38.35
N GLU A 269 -2.05 -11.21 -37.62
CA GLU A 269 -2.03 -12.62 -37.27
C GLU A 269 -3.28 -13.00 -36.45
N ARG A 270 -3.69 -12.15 -35.49
CA ARG A 270 -4.85 -12.43 -34.63
C ARG A 270 -6.16 -12.28 -35.37
N VAL A 271 -6.30 -11.29 -36.25
CA VAL A 271 -7.49 -11.12 -37.11
C VAL A 271 -7.65 -12.32 -38.05
N GLU A 272 -6.55 -12.78 -38.67
CA GLU A 272 -6.58 -13.96 -39.53
C GLU A 272 -6.98 -15.22 -38.75
N TYR A 273 -6.45 -15.41 -37.54
CA TYR A 273 -6.85 -16.49 -36.63
C TYR A 273 -8.37 -16.48 -36.39
N PHE A 274 -8.93 -15.35 -35.97
CA PHE A 274 -10.36 -15.25 -35.70
C PHE A 274 -11.22 -15.50 -36.95
N LYS A 275 -10.82 -15.03 -38.11
CA LYS A 275 -11.51 -15.28 -39.38
C LYS A 275 -11.50 -16.77 -39.72
N LYS A 276 -10.40 -17.48 -39.55
CA LYS A 276 -10.28 -18.93 -39.77
C LYS A 276 -11.19 -19.74 -38.83
N GLU A 277 -11.31 -19.27 -37.59
CA GLU A 277 -12.20 -19.88 -36.59
C GLU A 277 -13.69 -19.49 -36.76
N GLY A 278 -14.04 -18.66 -37.76
CA GLY A 278 -15.39 -18.17 -37.96
C GLY A 278 -15.87 -17.11 -36.97
N LYS A 279 -14.98 -16.56 -36.17
CA LYS A 279 -15.24 -15.55 -35.14
C LYS A 279 -15.12 -14.14 -35.71
N LEU A 280 -16.08 -13.76 -36.58
CA LEU A 280 -16.01 -12.49 -37.30
C LEU A 280 -16.20 -11.27 -36.42
N LEU A 281 -16.99 -11.38 -35.34
CA LEU A 281 -17.23 -10.29 -34.40
C LEU A 281 -15.95 -9.98 -33.60
N GLU A 282 -15.26 -11.02 -33.13
CA GLU A 282 -13.99 -10.90 -32.42
C GLU A 282 -12.90 -10.32 -33.33
N ALA A 283 -12.87 -10.71 -34.60
CA ALA A 283 -11.94 -10.17 -35.58
C ALA A 283 -12.15 -8.67 -35.79
N GLU A 284 -13.40 -8.22 -35.95
CA GLU A 284 -13.73 -6.80 -36.15
C GLU A 284 -13.43 -5.99 -34.87
N ARG A 285 -13.78 -6.50 -33.70
CA ARG A 285 -13.58 -5.85 -32.41
C ARG A 285 -12.10 -5.58 -32.14
N ILE A 286 -11.24 -6.60 -32.30
CA ILE A 286 -9.80 -6.43 -32.07
C ILE A 286 -9.16 -5.50 -33.09
N LEU A 287 -9.63 -5.55 -34.36
CA LEU A 287 -9.13 -4.69 -35.44
C LEU A 287 -9.41 -3.22 -35.16
N GLN A 288 -10.66 -2.87 -34.84
CA GLN A 288 -11.05 -1.49 -34.56
C GLN A 288 -10.31 -0.93 -33.33
N ARG A 289 -10.27 -1.70 -32.26
CA ARG A 289 -9.64 -1.27 -31.00
C ARG A 289 -8.13 -1.05 -31.20
N THR A 290 -7.44 -2.02 -31.75
CA THR A 290 -5.99 -1.94 -31.88
C THR A 290 -5.54 -0.88 -32.87
N ARG A 291 -6.27 -0.68 -33.97
CA ARG A 291 -5.97 0.42 -34.92
C ARG A 291 -6.09 1.80 -34.28
N TYR A 292 -7.14 2.00 -33.47
CA TYR A 292 -7.29 3.23 -32.71
C TYR A 292 -6.14 3.44 -31.73
N ASP A 293 -5.77 2.40 -30.99
CA ASP A 293 -4.63 2.47 -30.05
C ASP A 293 -3.30 2.78 -30.78
N ILE A 294 -3.06 2.21 -31.97
CA ILE A 294 -1.89 2.48 -32.83
C ILE A 294 -1.87 3.95 -33.29
N GLU A 295 -3.00 4.48 -33.73
CA GLU A 295 -3.11 5.88 -34.14
C GLU A 295 -2.75 6.82 -32.99
N MET A 296 -3.28 6.57 -31.79
CA MET A 296 -2.95 7.33 -30.61
C MET A 296 -1.46 7.24 -30.23
N LEU A 297 -0.86 6.05 -30.33
CA LEU A 297 0.58 5.86 -30.07
C LEU A 297 1.45 6.65 -31.04
N ARG A 298 1.08 6.75 -32.34
CA ARG A 298 1.80 7.53 -33.32
C ARG A 298 1.68 9.04 -33.11
N GLU A 299 0.47 9.52 -32.78
CA GLU A 299 0.20 10.96 -32.71
C GLU A 299 0.69 11.58 -31.40
N ILE A 300 0.49 10.90 -30.26
CA ILE A 300 0.77 11.46 -28.93
C ILE A 300 1.70 10.60 -28.07
N GLY A 301 2.17 9.46 -28.59
CA GLY A 301 3.03 8.54 -27.84
C GLY A 301 2.34 7.79 -26.69
N PHE A 302 1.01 7.85 -26.59
CA PHE A 302 0.24 7.25 -25.51
C PHE A 302 -1.14 6.79 -25.99
N CYS A 303 -1.67 5.70 -25.41
CA CYS A 303 -3.05 5.28 -25.59
C CYS A 303 -3.66 4.78 -24.25
N LYS A 304 -4.99 4.82 -24.12
CA LYS A 304 -5.69 4.26 -22.95
C LYS A 304 -5.47 2.74 -22.88
N GLY A 305 -4.80 2.27 -21.83
CA GLY A 305 -4.45 0.86 -21.68
C GLY A 305 -3.11 0.49 -22.33
N ILE A 306 -2.21 1.47 -22.48
CA ILE A 306 -0.84 1.29 -23.02
C ILE A 306 -0.09 0.13 -22.34
N GLU A 307 -0.38 -0.13 -21.07
CA GLU A 307 0.20 -1.24 -20.33
C GLU A 307 -0.02 -2.61 -20.98
N ASN A 308 -1.10 -2.79 -21.76
CA ASN A 308 -1.35 -4.05 -22.48
C ASN A 308 -0.37 -4.32 -23.62
N TYR A 309 0.35 -3.30 -24.06
CA TYR A 309 1.42 -3.36 -25.06
C TYR A 309 2.82 -3.33 -24.43
N SER A 310 2.94 -3.41 -23.09
CA SER A 310 4.21 -3.27 -22.36
C SER A 310 5.31 -4.20 -22.87
N ARG A 311 4.99 -5.42 -23.32
CA ARG A 311 5.95 -6.35 -23.92
C ARG A 311 6.60 -5.78 -25.16
N THR A 312 5.79 -5.37 -26.13
CA THR A 312 6.27 -4.83 -27.41
C THR A 312 6.97 -3.49 -27.23
N LEU A 313 6.43 -2.62 -26.40
CA LEU A 313 7.01 -1.32 -26.07
C LEU A 313 8.39 -1.42 -25.41
N THR A 314 8.62 -2.45 -24.61
CA THR A 314 9.93 -2.72 -23.97
C THR A 314 10.83 -3.66 -24.77
N GLY A 315 10.39 -4.13 -25.95
CA GLY A 315 11.17 -5.04 -26.82
C GLY A 315 11.41 -6.43 -26.21
N ARG A 316 10.56 -6.88 -25.27
CA ARG A 316 10.71 -8.18 -24.62
C ARG A 316 10.15 -9.32 -25.47
N ALA A 317 10.75 -10.51 -25.33
CA ALA A 317 10.22 -11.72 -25.94
C ALA A 317 8.87 -12.15 -25.34
N PRO A 318 7.98 -12.80 -26.12
CA PRO A 318 6.75 -13.36 -25.59
C PRO A 318 6.98 -14.28 -24.40
N GLY A 319 6.18 -14.11 -23.32
CA GLY A 319 6.26 -14.91 -22.11
C GLY A 319 7.43 -14.56 -21.17
N SER A 320 8.27 -13.58 -21.52
CA SER A 320 9.36 -13.14 -20.64
C SER A 320 8.86 -12.47 -19.37
N THR A 321 9.71 -12.46 -18.34
CA THR A 321 9.46 -11.79 -17.07
C THR A 321 9.23 -10.28 -17.28
N PRO A 322 8.13 -9.71 -16.80
CA PRO A 322 7.89 -8.27 -16.89
C PRO A 322 8.82 -7.48 -15.96
N TYR A 323 9.17 -6.27 -16.34
CA TYR A 323 9.83 -5.33 -15.42
C TYR A 323 8.87 -4.90 -14.32
N THR A 324 9.39 -4.79 -13.11
CA THR A 324 8.65 -4.43 -11.89
C THR A 324 9.45 -3.45 -11.04
N LEU A 325 8.95 -3.07 -9.87
CA LEU A 325 9.73 -2.26 -8.93
C LEU A 325 11.05 -2.95 -8.52
N LEU A 326 11.06 -4.28 -8.46
CA LEU A 326 12.27 -5.04 -8.07
C LEU A 326 13.44 -4.80 -9.02
N ASP A 327 13.17 -4.55 -10.31
CA ASP A 327 14.19 -4.27 -11.33
C ASP A 327 14.80 -2.86 -11.21
N TYR A 328 14.18 -1.97 -10.44
CA TYR A 328 14.74 -0.64 -10.15
C TYR A 328 15.76 -0.66 -9.00
N PHE A 329 15.70 -1.70 -8.17
CA PHE A 329 16.68 -1.90 -7.10
C PHE A 329 18.04 -2.35 -7.63
N PRO A 330 19.14 -2.00 -6.94
CA PRO A 330 20.43 -2.62 -7.23
C PRO A 330 20.46 -4.08 -6.73
N ASP A 331 21.33 -4.90 -7.28
CA ASP A 331 21.41 -6.33 -7.00
C ASP A 331 21.63 -6.69 -5.52
N ASP A 332 22.22 -5.78 -4.74
CA ASP A 332 22.55 -5.99 -3.33
C ASP A 332 21.46 -5.52 -2.35
N PHE A 333 20.26 -5.23 -2.83
CA PHE A 333 19.18 -4.80 -1.93
C PHE A 333 18.78 -5.89 -0.92
N LEU A 334 18.28 -5.44 0.24
CA LEU A 334 17.74 -6.30 1.28
C LEU A 334 16.21 -6.30 1.23
N LEU A 335 15.60 -7.47 1.24
CA LEU A 335 14.14 -7.61 1.31
C LEU A 335 13.71 -7.95 2.74
N PHE A 336 12.78 -7.18 3.30
CA PHE A 336 11.97 -7.58 4.44
C PHE A 336 10.55 -7.91 3.95
N VAL A 337 10.03 -9.07 4.37
CA VAL A 337 8.63 -9.44 4.10
C VAL A 337 7.88 -9.43 5.42
N ASP A 338 7.12 -8.38 5.66
CA ASP A 338 6.35 -8.26 6.89
C ASP A 338 5.05 -9.08 6.79
N GLU A 339 4.64 -9.64 7.93
CA GLU A 339 3.56 -10.64 8.04
C GLU A 339 3.66 -11.69 6.91
N SER A 340 4.86 -12.28 6.77
CA SER A 340 5.25 -13.15 5.63
C SER A 340 4.28 -14.30 5.39
N HIS A 341 3.69 -14.85 6.47
CA HIS A 341 2.68 -15.93 6.42
C HIS A 341 1.40 -15.53 5.64
N VAL A 342 1.14 -14.24 5.43
CA VAL A 342 0.06 -13.71 4.60
C VAL A 342 0.59 -13.17 3.28
N THR A 343 1.71 -12.45 3.33
CA THR A 343 2.28 -11.73 2.17
C THR A 343 2.76 -12.69 1.09
N LEU A 344 3.46 -13.77 1.44
CA LEU A 344 3.96 -14.74 0.45
C LEU A 344 2.84 -15.52 -0.27
N PRO A 345 1.81 -16.05 0.44
CA PRO A 345 0.63 -16.63 -0.22
C PRO A 345 -0.09 -15.66 -1.15
N GLN A 346 -0.16 -14.37 -0.79
CA GLN A 346 -0.75 -13.35 -1.64
C GLN A 346 0.05 -13.16 -2.93
N VAL A 347 1.37 -13.07 -2.86
CA VAL A 347 2.26 -13.03 -4.05
C VAL A 347 1.99 -14.23 -4.96
N ARG A 348 1.87 -15.44 -4.40
CA ARG A 348 1.56 -16.67 -5.19
C ARG A 348 0.20 -16.60 -5.90
N GLY A 349 -0.81 -16.02 -5.26
CA GLY A 349 -2.17 -15.96 -5.79
C GLY A 349 -2.38 -14.96 -6.92
N MET A 350 -1.56 -13.91 -7.01
CA MET A 350 -1.77 -12.79 -7.92
C MET A 350 -1.73 -13.18 -9.39
N TYR A 351 -0.75 -13.99 -9.80
CA TYR A 351 -0.56 -14.39 -11.20
C TYR A 351 -1.76 -15.13 -11.78
N GLY A 352 -2.27 -16.14 -11.06
CA GLY A 352 -3.37 -16.99 -11.56
C GLY A 352 -4.67 -16.21 -11.78
N GLY A 353 -4.99 -15.28 -10.89
CA GLY A 353 -6.18 -14.43 -11.01
C GLY A 353 -6.12 -13.50 -12.22
N ASP A 354 -4.96 -12.86 -12.45
CA ASP A 354 -4.77 -11.97 -13.60
C ASP A 354 -4.82 -12.74 -14.94
N TYR A 355 -4.17 -13.90 -15.01
CA TYR A 355 -4.17 -14.73 -16.21
C TYR A 355 -5.59 -15.19 -16.60
N GLY A 356 -6.39 -15.68 -15.64
CA GLY A 356 -7.76 -16.14 -15.89
C GLY A 356 -8.64 -15.04 -16.45
N ARG A 357 -8.54 -13.82 -15.92
CA ARG A 357 -9.25 -12.63 -16.40
C ARG A 357 -8.85 -12.26 -17.84
N LYS A 358 -7.56 -12.19 -18.13
CA LYS A 358 -7.04 -11.83 -19.45
C LYS A 358 -7.34 -12.86 -20.51
N LYS A 359 -7.43 -14.13 -20.13
CA LYS A 359 -7.80 -15.21 -21.05
C LYS A 359 -9.13 -14.92 -21.74
N SER A 360 -10.15 -14.51 -20.98
CA SER A 360 -11.45 -14.14 -21.59
C SER A 360 -11.32 -12.93 -22.51
N LEU A 361 -10.55 -11.91 -22.15
CA LEU A 361 -10.36 -10.72 -22.99
C LEU A 361 -9.67 -11.04 -24.34
N VAL A 362 -8.65 -11.91 -24.31
CA VAL A 362 -7.93 -12.32 -25.51
C VAL A 362 -8.74 -13.28 -26.37
N ASP A 363 -9.41 -14.28 -25.76
CA ASP A 363 -10.19 -15.30 -26.50
C ASP A 363 -11.42 -14.71 -27.21
N PHE A 364 -11.95 -13.58 -26.72
CA PHE A 364 -13.12 -12.89 -27.28
C PHE A 364 -12.79 -11.55 -27.99
N GLY A 365 -11.51 -11.32 -28.36
CA GLY A 365 -11.10 -10.23 -29.23
C GLY A 365 -11.13 -8.82 -28.60
N PHE A 366 -11.04 -8.70 -27.27
CA PHE A 366 -10.91 -7.40 -26.60
C PHE A 366 -9.45 -6.96 -26.45
N ARG A 367 -8.51 -7.91 -26.39
CA ARG A 367 -7.06 -7.62 -26.27
C ARG A 367 -6.26 -8.58 -27.15
N LEU A 368 -5.07 -8.10 -27.58
CA LEU A 368 -4.08 -8.94 -28.26
C LEU A 368 -3.45 -9.95 -27.29
N PRO A 369 -2.87 -11.05 -27.78
CA PRO A 369 -2.14 -12.01 -26.95
C PRO A 369 -1.01 -11.41 -26.11
N SER A 370 -0.35 -10.35 -26.61
CA SER A 370 0.69 -9.60 -25.87
C SER A 370 0.20 -9.05 -24.53
N ALA A 371 -1.12 -8.85 -24.35
CA ALA A 371 -1.69 -8.42 -23.08
C ALA A 371 -1.44 -9.43 -21.93
N TYR A 372 -1.21 -10.71 -22.24
CA TYR A 372 -0.82 -11.70 -21.22
C TYR A 372 0.50 -11.33 -20.52
N ASP A 373 1.41 -10.64 -21.20
CA ASP A 373 2.74 -10.30 -20.70
C ASP A 373 2.75 -9.01 -19.84
N ASN A 374 1.63 -8.30 -19.77
CA ASN A 374 1.38 -7.26 -18.76
C ASN A 374 0.77 -7.91 -17.52
N ARG A 375 1.55 -8.48 -16.66
CA ARG A 375 1.12 -9.33 -15.55
C ARG A 375 1.97 -9.12 -14.31
N PRO A 376 1.49 -9.53 -13.13
CA PRO A 376 2.38 -9.65 -11.99
C PRO A 376 3.42 -10.75 -12.23
N LEU A 377 4.53 -10.70 -11.51
CA LEU A 377 5.46 -11.81 -11.42
C LEU A 377 4.72 -13.06 -10.92
N ASN A 378 5.06 -14.23 -11.47
CA ASN A 378 4.76 -15.47 -10.77
C ASN A 378 5.71 -15.65 -9.57
N PHE A 379 5.42 -16.62 -8.71
CA PHE A 379 6.19 -16.79 -7.48
C PHE A 379 7.67 -17.12 -7.73
N ASP A 380 7.97 -17.92 -8.74
CA ASP A 380 9.35 -18.32 -9.06
C ASP A 380 10.15 -17.15 -9.62
N GLU A 381 9.52 -16.31 -10.45
CA GLU A 381 10.11 -15.05 -10.93
C GLU A 381 10.37 -14.08 -9.77
N PHE A 382 9.39 -13.86 -8.89
CA PHE A 382 9.55 -13.06 -7.68
C PHE A 382 10.71 -13.60 -6.82
N TYR A 383 10.72 -14.90 -6.57
CA TYR A 383 11.76 -15.56 -5.78
C TYR A 383 13.14 -15.46 -6.44
N GLY A 384 13.19 -15.44 -7.77
CA GLY A 384 14.42 -15.24 -8.55
C GLY A 384 15.07 -13.86 -8.35
N HIS A 385 14.29 -12.83 -8.07
CA HIS A 385 14.80 -11.46 -7.77
C HIS A 385 15.36 -11.34 -6.34
N ILE A 386 15.08 -12.30 -5.45
CA ILE A 386 15.50 -12.23 -4.06
C ILE A 386 16.92 -12.78 -3.89
N HIS A 387 17.85 -11.91 -3.52
CA HIS A 387 19.21 -12.29 -3.16
C HIS A 387 19.34 -12.55 -1.67
N GLN A 388 18.80 -11.67 -0.83
CA GLN A 388 18.73 -11.82 0.62
C GLN A 388 17.40 -11.32 1.16
N ALA A 389 16.74 -12.14 2.01
CA ALA A 389 15.46 -11.80 2.62
C ALA A 389 15.43 -12.08 4.13
N VAL A 390 14.68 -11.26 4.84
CA VAL A 390 14.26 -11.50 6.23
C VAL A 390 12.73 -11.57 6.26
N TYR A 391 12.21 -12.73 6.57
CA TYR A 391 10.78 -12.96 6.75
C TYR A 391 10.38 -12.62 8.17
N VAL A 392 9.46 -11.68 8.33
CA VAL A 392 9.03 -11.18 9.64
C VAL A 392 7.62 -11.66 9.91
N SER A 393 7.43 -12.43 10.97
CA SER A 393 6.10 -12.97 11.33
C SER A 393 6.07 -13.44 12.78
N ALA A 394 4.88 -13.35 13.41
CA ALA A 394 4.62 -14.02 14.69
C ALA A 394 4.31 -15.52 14.52
N THR A 395 3.95 -15.92 13.29
CA THR A 395 3.54 -17.28 12.91
C THR A 395 4.07 -17.63 11.51
N PRO A 396 5.39 -17.77 11.34
CA PRO A 396 5.98 -18.10 10.04
C PRO A 396 5.34 -19.34 9.42
N GLY A 397 5.12 -19.32 8.10
CA GLY A 397 4.56 -20.45 7.36
C GLY A 397 5.57 -21.56 7.14
N GLU A 398 5.13 -22.60 6.43
CA GLU A 398 5.98 -23.75 6.09
C GLU A 398 7.11 -23.34 5.12
N PHE A 399 6.81 -22.46 4.17
CA PHE A 399 7.80 -22.01 3.20
C PHE A 399 8.98 -21.33 3.92
N GLU A 400 8.71 -20.36 4.79
CA GLU A 400 9.74 -19.61 5.51
C GLU A 400 10.58 -20.53 6.42
N ARG A 401 9.93 -21.47 7.12
CA ARG A 401 10.62 -22.44 8.00
C ARG A 401 11.54 -23.38 7.25
N ASN A 402 11.15 -23.80 6.04
CA ASN A 402 11.93 -24.77 5.24
C ASN A 402 13.10 -24.12 4.50
N HIS A 403 13.03 -22.81 4.21
CA HIS A 403 14.05 -22.10 3.42
C HIS A 403 15.00 -21.25 4.28
N ALA A 404 14.58 -20.86 5.47
CA ALA A 404 15.41 -19.99 6.32
C ALA A 404 16.65 -20.71 6.83
N THR A 405 17.80 -20.06 6.70
CA THR A 405 19.07 -20.51 7.27
C THR A 405 19.05 -20.45 8.80
N GLN A 406 18.35 -19.47 9.35
CA GLN A 406 18.11 -19.32 10.79
C GLN A 406 16.75 -18.72 11.10
N THR A 407 16.24 -19.10 12.26
CA THR A 407 15.06 -18.43 12.87
C THR A 407 15.50 -17.73 14.14
N VAL A 408 15.27 -16.44 14.21
CA VAL A 408 15.59 -15.59 15.36
C VAL A 408 14.29 -15.26 16.09
N GLU A 409 14.17 -15.64 17.35
CA GLU A 409 13.00 -15.35 18.17
C GLU A 409 13.11 -13.98 18.83
N GLN A 410 11.99 -13.24 18.85
CA GLN A 410 11.81 -11.98 19.55
C GLN A 410 10.47 -12.01 20.28
N ILE A 411 10.47 -12.60 21.47
CA ILE A 411 9.27 -12.89 22.26
C ILE A 411 9.04 -11.79 23.31
N ILE A 412 10.09 -11.22 23.86
CA ILE A 412 9.99 -10.23 24.94
C ILE A 412 9.43 -8.92 24.43
N ARG A 413 8.34 -8.46 25.06
CA ARG A 413 7.79 -7.12 24.87
C ARG A 413 8.42 -6.17 25.88
N PRO A 414 9.01 -5.04 25.43
CA PRO A 414 9.63 -4.04 26.31
C PRO A 414 8.66 -3.48 27.37
N THR A 415 7.35 -3.50 27.06
CA THR A 415 6.27 -3.05 27.98
C THR A 415 5.96 -4.02 29.13
N GLY A 416 6.55 -5.21 29.12
CA GLY A 416 6.27 -6.27 30.08
C GLY A 416 4.95 -7.00 29.86
N LEU A 417 4.16 -6.65 28.85
CA LEU A 417 2.87 -7.28 28.57
C LEU A 417 3.02 -8.76 28.20
N THR A 418 2.32 -9.62 28.92
CA THR A 418 2.28 -11.06 28.66
C THR A 418 1.28 -11.41 27.57
N ASP A 419 1.44 -12.56 26.92
CA ASP A 419 0.36 -13.15 26.14
C ASP A 419 -0.86 -13.42 27.04
N PRO A 420 -2.09 -13.33 26.49
CA PRO A 420 -3.31 -13.48 27.28
C PRO A 420 -3.47 -14.90 27.82
N GLU A 421 -4.20 -15.02 28.89
CA GLU A 421 -4.61 -16.32 29.43
C GLU A 421 -5.76 -16.89 28.60
N ILE A 422 -5.68 -18.18 28.26
CA ILE A 422 -6.67 -18.86 27.42
C ILE A 422 -7.52 -19.80 28.28
N PHE A 423 -8.84 -19.64 28.20
CA PHE A 423 -9.82 -20.51 28.82
C PHE A 423 -10.60 -21.28 27.75
N VAL A 424 -10.76 -22.57 27.91
CA VAL A 424 -11.65 -23.38 27.07
C VAL A 424 -12.93 -23.64 27.85
N LYS A 425 -14.06 -23.23 27.26
CA LYS A 425 -15.39 -23.39 27.86
C LYS A 425 -16.31 -24.20 26.93
N PRO A 426 -17.33 -24.91 27.42
CA PRO A 426 -18.23 -25.70 26.59
C PRO A 426 -19.04 -24.82 25.61
N VAL A 427 -19.48 -25.40 24.51
CA VAL A 427 -20.35 -24.73 23.53
C VAL A 427 -21.78 -24.54 24.09
N GLU A 428 -22.26 -25.49 24.91
CA GLU A 428 -23.54 -25.35 25.58
C GLU A 428 -23.54 -24.16 26.53
N GLY A 429 -24.48 -23.23 26.37
CA GLY A 429 -24.55 -21.99 27.15
C GLY A 429 -23.54 -20.90 26.76
N GLN A 430 -22.80 -21.05 25.65
CA GLN A 430 -21.76 -20.13 25.27
C GLN A 430 -22.24 -18.67 25.12
N ILE A 431 -23.47 -18.44 24.65
CA ILE A 431 -23.99 -17.09 24.44
C ILE A 431 -24.32 -16.39 25.78
N ASP A 432 -24.88 -17.09 26.74
CA ASP A 432 -25.18 -16.54 28.06
C ASP A 432 -23.88 -16.21 28.82
N ASP A 433 -22.91 -17.12 28.79
CA ASP A 433 -21.56 -16.90 29.35
C ASP A 433 -20.83 -15.72 28.66
N LEU A 434 -20.91 -15.65 27.33
CA LEU A 434 -20.33 -14.53 26.55
C LEU A 434 -20.95 -13.19 26.96
N MET A 435 -22.27 -13.13 27.13
CA MET A 435 -22.95 -11.89 27.54
C MET A 435 -22.54 -11.45 28.97
N GLU A 436 -22.37 -12.38 29.88
CA GLU A 436 -21.88 -12.08 31.23
C GLU A 436 -20.44 -11.51 31.16
N GLU A 437 -19.56 -12.16 30.44
CA GLU A 437 -18.18 -11.70 30.23
C GLU A 437 -18.11 -10.32 29.56
N ILE A 438 -18.94 -10.06 28.54
CA ILE A 438 -19.05 -8.74 27.91
C ILE A 438 -19.46 -7.68 28.95
N ARG A 439 -20.50 -7.94 29.76
CA ARG A 439 -20.96 -6.98 30.78
C ARG A 439 -19.86 -6.65 31.79
N LEU A 440 -19.10 -7.67 32.20
CA LEU A 440 -17.97 -7.48 33.11
C LEU A 440 -16.88 -6.58 32.53
N ARG A 441 -16.60 -6.69 31.23
CA ARG A 441 -15.60 -5.85 30.54
C ARG A 441 -16.12 -4.43 30.28
N THR A 442 -17.36 -4.32 29.81
CA THR A 442 -18.01 -3.01 29.59
C THR A 442 -18.08 -2.20 30.87
N ALA A 443 -18.35 -2.83 32.02
CA ALA A 443 -18.36 -2.16 33.34
C ALA A 443 -16.99 -1.58 33.73
N LYS A 444 -15.89 -2.10 33.18
CA LYS A 444 -14.52 -1.59 33.34
C LYS A 444 -14.09 -0.60 32.25
N GLY A 445 -14.94 -0.31 31.27
CA GLY A 445 -14.62 0.51 30.12
C GLY A 445 -13.73 -0.18 29.08
N GLU A 446 -13.66 -1.52 29.14
CA GLU A 446 -12.86 -2.34 28.21
C GLU A 446 -13.72 -2.84 27.04
N ARG A 447 -13.08 -3.34 25.97
CA ARG A 447 -13.72 -3.78 24.73
C ARG A 447 -13.57 -5.27 24.52
N THR A 448 -14.52 -5.85 23.76
CA THR A 448 -14.55 -7.28 23.44
C THR A 448 -14.55 -7.50 21.94
N LEU A 449 -13.73 -8.45 21.47
CA LEU A 449 -13.79 -8.97 20.11
C LEU A 449 -14.42 -10.36 20.13
N VAL A 450 -15.34 -10.63 19.21
CA VAL A 450 -15.99 -11.95 19.07
C VAL A 450 -15.79 -12.46 17.64
N THR A 451 -15.25 -13.68 17.51
CA THR A 451 -15.05 -14.29 16.19
C THR A 451 -16.04 -15.44 15.96
N THR A 452 -16.71 -15.42 14.80
CA THR A 452 -17.65 -16.44 14.32
C THR A 452 -17.12 -17.14 13.09
N LEU A 453 -17.79 -18.20 12.61
CA LEU A 453 -17.39 -18.97 11.42
C LEU A 453 -18.03 -18.45 10.14
N THR A 454 -19.22 -17.86 10.21
CA THR A 454 -19.98 -17.44 9.03
C THR A 454 -20.55 -16.04 9.19
N LYS A 455 -20.84 -15.38 8.05
CA LYS A 455 -21.48 -14.06 8.01
C LYS A 455 -22.83 -14.09 8.74
N LYS A 456 -23.63 -15.13 8.46
CA LYS A 456 -24.94 -15.27 9.09
C LYS A 456 -24.85 -15.38 10.61
N MET A 457 -23.92 -16.18 11.13
CA MET A 457 -23.72 -16.26 12.59
C MET A 457 -23.29 -14.91 13.19
N ALA A 458 -22.46 -14.14 12.49
CA ALA A 458 -22.07 -12.81 12.96
C ALA A 458 -23.26 -11.85 12.99
N GLU A 459 -24.09 -11.85 11.95
CA GLU A 459 -25.31 -11.03 11.86
C GLU A 459 -26.32 -11.42 12.93
N ASP A 460 -26.65 -12.72 13.05
CA ASP A 460 -27.59 -13.23 14.04
C ASP A 460 -27.13 -12.91 15.47
N LEU A 461 -25.84 -13.10 15.77
CA LEU A 461 -25.28 -12.78 17.07
C LEU A 461 -25.31 -11.28 17.37
N THR A 462 -24.98 -10.44 16.39
CA THR A 462 -25.03 -8.99 16.55
C THR A 462 -26.45 -8.54 16.88
N HIS A 463 -27.44 -8.99 16.14
CA HIS A 463 -28.84 -8.67 16.39
C HIS A 463 -29.29 -9.12 17.79
N PHE A 464 -28.94 -10.33 18.20
CA PHE A 464 -29.27 -10.84 19.53
C PHE A 464 -28.64 -10.02 20.67
N LEU A 465 -27.36 -9.61 20.49
CA LEU A 465 -26.67 -8.77 21.49
C LEU A 465 -27.27 -7.37 21.55
N GLU A 466 -27.67 -6.78 20.41
CA GLU A 466 -28.38 -5.50 20.38
C GLU A 466 -29.73 -5.55 21.10
N GLU A 467 -30.53 -6.57 20.82
CA GLU A 467 -31.81 -6.78 21.53
C GLU A 467 -31.62 -6.97 23.05
N SER A 468 -30.47 -7.52 23.45
CA SER A 468 -30.09 -7.67 24.86
C SER A 468 -29.50 -6.39 25.48
N GLY A 469 -29.49 -5.26 24.73
CA GLY A 469 -29.05 -3.95 25.21
C GLY A 469 -27.53 -3.77 25.25
N ILE A 470 -26.77 -4.60 24.52
CA ILE A 470 -25.31 -4.48 24.36
C ILE A 470 -25.01 -3.65 23.15
N LYS A 471 -24.13 -2.64 23.28
CA LYS A 471 -23.65 -1.84 22.16
C LYS A 471 -22.66 -2.66 21.34
N VAL A 472 -23.07 -3.14 20.18
CA VAL A 472 -22.31 -4.03 19.31
C VAL A 472 -22.33 -3.56 17.87
N ARG A 473 -21.26 -3.80 17.14
CA ARG A 473 -21.22 -3.73 15.67
C ARG A 473 -20.61 -5.01 15.12
N TYR A 474 -20.93 -5.34 13.86
CA TYR A 474 -20.24 -6.43 13.18
C TYR A 474 -19.44 -5.92 11.98
N MET A 475 -18.40 -6.67 11.62
CA MET A 475 -17.51 -6.35 10.52
C MET A 475 -17.31 -7.56 9.60
N HIS A 476 -17.52 -7.36 8.30
CA HIS A 476 -17.35 -8.38 7.27
C HIS A 476 -16.44 -7.90 6.12
N HIS A 477 -16.16 -8.78 5.16
CA HIS A 477 -15.21 -8.51 4.07
C HIS A 477 -15.69 -7.51 3.02
N ASP A 478 -17.01 -7.26 2.93
CA ASP A 478 -17.61 -6.34 1.95
C ASP A 478 -17.59 -4.87 2.44
N ILE A 479 -17.23 -4.62 3.69
CA ILE A 479 -17.10 -3.27 4.25
C ILE A 479 -15.87 -2.61 3.65
N ASP A 480 -16.01 -1.39 3.14
CA ASP A 480 -14.92 -0.66 2.55
C ASP A 480 -13.84 -0.26 3.58
N THR A 481 -12.69 0.16 3.09
CA THR A 481 -11.55 0.47 3.96
C THR A 481 -11.83 1.66 4.89
N MET A 482 -12.60 2.65 4.42
CA MET A 482 -12.90 3.86 5.21
C MET A 482 -13.89 3.54 6.33
N GLU A 483 -15.00 2.88 6.00
CA GLU A 483 -16.01 2.45 6.98
C GLU A 483 -15.39 1.54 8.05
N ARG A 484 -14.48 0.66 7.64
CA ARG A 484 -13.74 -0.20 8.55
C ARG A 484 -12.87 0.59 9.53
N MET A 485 -12.18 1.63 9.08
CA MET A 485 -11.39 2.51 9.92
C MET A 485 -12.26 3.27 10.91
N GLU A 486 -13.45 3.71 10.48
CA GLU A 486 -14.44 4.34 11.35
C GLU A 486 -14.94 3.39 12.44
N ILE A 487 -15.27 2.14 12.08
CA ILE A 487 -15.68 1.11 13.05
C ILE A 487 -14.60 0.89 14.13
N ILE A 488 -13.33 0.79 13.71
CA ILE A 488 -12.21 0.61 14.65
C ILE A 488 -12.03 1.82 15.55
N ARG A 489 -12.10 3.04 14.98
CA ARG A 489 -12.03 4.28 15.75
C ARG A 489 -13.17 4.37 16.78
N ASP A 490 -14.39 4.08 16.37
CA ASP A 490 -15.57 4.15 17.22
C ASP A 490 -15.52 3.12 18.35
N LEU A 491 -15.01 1.91 18.09
CA LEU A 491 -14.71 0.91 19.13
C LEU A 491 -13.71 1.45 20.15
N ARG A 492 -12.63 2.07 19.71
CA ARG A 492 -11.61 2.65 20.59
C ARG A 492 -12.16 3.83 21.41
N LEU A 493 -12.99 4.68 20.80
CA LEU A 493 -13.65 5.80 21.48
C LEU A 493 -14.75 5.36 22.46
N GLY A 494 -15.24 4.11 22.33
CA GLY A 494 -16.28 3.58 23.22
C GLY A 494 -17.70 3.91 22.80
N GLU A 495 -17.90 4.25 21.54
CA GLU A 495 -19.24 4.42 20.97
C GLU A 495 -20.02 3.09 21.01
N PHE A 496 -19.30 1.98 20.94
CA PHE A 496 -19.80 0.63 21.17
C PHE A 496 -18.73 -0.24 21.88
N ASP A 497 -19.16 -1.38 22.48
CA ASP A 497 -18.33 -2.16 23.38
C ASP A 497 -17.85 -3.49 22.78
N VAL A 498 -18.57 -4.00 21.77
CA VAL A 498 -18.33 -5.32 21.18
C VAL A 498 -18.23 -5.24 19.68
N LEU A 499 -17.16 -5.82 19.12
CA LEU A 499 -17.02 -6.01 17.69
C LEU A 499 -17.11 -7.49 17.34
N VAL A 500 -18.10 -7.87 16.54
CA VAL A 500 -18.30 -9.23 16.03
C VAL A 500 -17.75 -9.32 14.59
N GLY A 501 -17.10 -10.42 14.25
CA GLY A 501 -16.66 -10.64 12.87
C GLY A 501 -16.19 -12.05 12.59
N ILE A 502 -16.08 -12.40 11.31
CA ILE A 502 -15.62 -13.72 10.87
C ILE A 502 -14.11 -13.83 10.95
N ASN A 503 -13.44 -12.84 10.44
CA ASN A 503 -11.98 -12.79 10.33
C ASN A 503 -11.48 -11.40 10.71
N LEU A 504 -11.49 -11.10 11.99
CA LEU A 504 -10.99 -9.85 12.55
C LEU A 504 -9.46 -9.74 12.49
N LEU A 505 -8.78 -10.75 11.89
CA LEU A 505 -7.34 -10.93 11.95
C LEU A 505 -6.58 -10.28 10.80
N ARG A 506 -7.21 -10.11 9.64
CA ARG A 506 -6.51 -9.83 8.38
C ARG A 506 -5.77 -8.49 8.33
N GLU A 507 -6.01 -7.60 9.31
CA GLU A 507 -5.49 -6.25 9.17
C GLU A 507 -5.10 -5.69 10.54
N GLY A 508 -3.84 -5.76 10.87
CA GLY A 508 -3.09 -4.97 11.83
C GLY A 508 -3.83 -4.21 12.95
N LEU A 509 -4.96 -4.75 13.46
CA LEU A 509 -5.77 -4.11 14.48
C LEU A 509 -4.95 -3.94 15.77
N ASP A 510 -4.59 -2.71 16.05
CA ASP A 510 -3.91 -2.30 17.27
C ASP A 510 -4.90 -1.61 18.20
N ILE A 511 -5.63 -2.41 18.99
CA ILE A 511 -6.70 -1.93 19.90
C ILE A 511 -6.32 -2.30 21.34
N PRO A 512 -5.58 -1.43 22.05
CA PRO A 512 -5.16 -1.71 23.43
C PRO A 512 -6.34 -1.82 24.42
N GLU A 513 -7.49 -1.27 24.06
CA GLU A 513 -8.71 -1.28 24.85
C GLU A 513 -9.39 -2.67 24.92
N VAL A 514 -8.99 -3.59 24.02
CA VAL A 514 -9.52 -4.96 23.97
C VAL A 514 -8.90 -5.80 25.08
N SER A 515 -9.71 -6.22 26.03
CA SER A 515 -9.32 -7.11 27.12
C SER A 515 -9.88 -8.53 26.99
N LEU A 516 -10.89 -8.73 26.14
CA LEU A 516 -11.47 -10.05 25.89
C LEU A 516 -11.53 -10.34 24.38
N VAL A 517 -11.06 -11.54 24.02
CA VAL A 517 -11.31 -12.13 22.71
C VAL A 517 -12.07 -13.43 22.90
N ALA A 518 -13.27 -13.52 22.35
CA ALA A 518 -14.10 -14.71 22.38
C ALA A 518 -14.08 -15.42 21.01
N ILE A 519 -13.79 -16.69 20.98
CA ILE A 519 -13.74 -17.53 19.78
C ILE A 519 -14.86 -18.56 19.88
N LEU A 520 -15.94 -18.34 19.14
CA LEU A 520 -17.06 -19.28 19.07
C LEU A 520 -16.72 -20.46 18.18
N ASP A 521 -17.22 -21.64 18.52
CA ASP A 521 -17.00 -22.88 17.76
C ASP A 521 -15.50 -23.09 17.42
N ALA A 522 -14.65 -22.98 18.42
CA ALA A 522 -13.20 -23.07 18.26
C ALA A 522 -12.72 -24.47 17.83
N ASP A 523 -13.53 -25.51 18.06
CA ASP A 523 -13.29 -26.90 17.69
C ASP A 523 -13.67 -27.26 16.24
N LYS A 524 -14.27 -26.33 15.49
CA LYS A 524 -14.61 -26.55 14.08
C LYS A 524 -13.37 -26.31 13.22
N GLU A 525 -12.51 -27.33 13.08
CA GLU A 525 -11.27 -27.23 12.30
C GLU A 525 -11.49 -26.72 10.88
N GLY A 526 -10.58 -25.86 10.42
CA GLY A 526 -10.62 -25.25 9.11
C GLY A 526 -9.69 -24.05 9.04
N PHE A 527 -9.71 -23.32 7.93
CA PHE A 527 -8.84 -22.17 7.70
C PHE A 527 -8.93 -21.10 8.81
N LEU A 528 -10.16 -20.83 9.30
CA LEU A 528 -10.42 -19.83 10.35
C LEU A 528 -10.08 -20.31 11.77
N ARG A 529 -9.83 -21.58 11.96
CA ARG A 529 -9.49 -22.21 13.24
C ARG A 529 -8.19 -23.02 13.17
N SER A 530 -7.34 -22.73 12.16
CA SER A 530 -5.98 -23.26 12.10
C SER A 530 -5.13 -22.70 13.25
N GLU A 531 -4.05 -23.39 13.60
CA GLU A 531 -3.08 -22.92 14.60
C GLU A 531 -2.67 -21.46 14.39
N THR A 532 -2.25 -21.13 13.17
CA THR A 532 -1.88 -19.74 12.80
C THR A 532 -3.00 -18.74 13.05
N SER A 533 -4.22 -19.07 12.65
CA SER A 533 -5.39 -18.21 12.85
C SER A 533 -5.70 -18.01 14.33
N LEU A 534 -5.65 -19.09 15.13
CA LEU A 534 -5.88 -19.02 16.56
C LEU A 534 -4.81 -18.19 17.27
N VAL A 535 -3.53 -18.41 17.02
CA VAL A 535 -2.43 -17.62 17.61
C VAL A 535 -2.55 -16.13 17.25
N GLN A 536 -2.91 -15.79 16.01
CA GLN A 536 -3.15 -14.42 15.60
C GLN A 536 -4.34 -13.78 16.32
N THR A 537 -5.43 -14.52 16.49
CA THR A 537 -6.63 -14.08 17.21
C THR A 537 -6.32 -13.82 18.68
N VAL A 538 -5.67 -14.77 19.32
CA VAL A 538 -5.21 -14.68 20.71
C VAL A 538 -4.34 -13.44 20.92
N GLY A 539 -3.43 -13.17 20.00
CA GLY A 539 -2.53 -12.00 20.03
C GLY A 539 -3.22 -10.64 20.05
N ARG A 540 -4.51 -10.55 19.69
CA ARG A 540 -5.28 -9.29 19.77
C ARG A 540 -5.53 -8.81 21.18
N ALA A 541 -5.64 -9.72 22.17
CA ALA A 541 -5.76 -9.36 23.58
C ALA A 541 -4.40 -9.11 24.28
N ALA A 542 -3.27 -9.34 23.61
CA ALA A 542 -1.93 -9.24 24.20
C ALA A 542 -1.44 -7.81 24.48
N ARG A 543 -2.23 -6.78 24.18
CA ARG A 543 -1.92 -5.36 24.43
C ARG A 543 -2.56 -4.79 25.68
N ASN A 544 -3.43 -5.56 26.28
CA ASN A 544 -4.07 -5.24 27.55
C ASN A 544 -3.45 -6.08 28.67
N ALA A 545 -3.12 -5.46 29.81
CA ALA A 545 -2.52 -6.14 30.94
C ALA A 545 -3.50 -7.18 31.56
N GLY A 546 -4.81 -6.97 31.41
CA GLY A 546 -5.87 -7.90 31.80
C GLY A 546 -6.39 -8.76 30.66
N GLY A 547 -5.63 -8.89 29.54
CA GLY A 547 -6.06 -9.61 28.35
C GLY A 547 -6.37 -11.08 28.59
N GLN A 548 -7.54 -11.53 28.14
CA GLN A 548 -8.01 -12.91 28.24
C GLN A 548 -8.62 -13.37 26.92
N VAL A 549 -8.57 -14.69 26.71
CA VAL A 549 -9.20 -15.34 25.54
C VAL A 549 -10.08 -16.47 26.02
N ILE A 550 -11.29 -16.54 25.50
CA ILE A 550 -12.20 -17.65 25.72
C ILE A 550 -12.41 -18.38 24.41
N MET A 551 -12.09 -19.65 24.36
CA MET A 551 -12.38 -20.57 23.28
C MET A 551 -13.57 -21.43 23.63
N TYR A 552 -14.72 -21.26 23.00
CA TYR A 552 -15.87 -22.12 23.19
C TYR A 552 -15.73 -23.36 22.31
N ALA A 553 -15.60 -24.52 22.94
CA ALA A 553 -15.33 -25.79 22.28
C ALA A 553 -15.76 -26.96 23.17
N ASP A 554 -16.32 -28.00 22.53
CA ASP A 554 -16.65 -29.25 23.23
C ASP A 554 -15.48 -30.23 23.26
N ALA A 555 -14.50 -30.03 22.36
CA ALA A 555 -13.26 -30.81 22.29
C ALA A 555 -12.06 -29.93 21.95
N VAL A 556 -10.92 -30.21 22.54
CA VAL A 556 -9.66 -29.53 22.17
C VAL A 556 -9.07 -30.20 20.93
N THR A 557 -9.01 -29.45 19.85
CA THR A 557 -8.42 -29.92 18.57
C THR A 557 -6.89 -29.77 18.58
N PRO A 558 -6.16 -30.47 17.69
CA PRO A 558 -4.69 -30.30 17.55
C PRO A 558 -4.27 -28.83 17.30
N SER A 559 -5.04 -28.11 16.50
CA SER A 559 -4.81 -26.67 16.24
C SER A 559 -4.95 -25.82 17.50
N MET A 560 -5.97 -26.10 18.31
CA MET A 560 -6.17 -25.43 19.61
C MET A 560 -5.04 -25.78 20.58
N GLU A 561 -4.68 -27.06 20.69
CA GLU A 561 -3.62 -27.53 21.60
C GLU A 561 -2.28 -26.84 21.28
N ASN A 562 -1.91 -26.78 20.00
CA ASN A 562 -0.71 -26.10 19.56
C ASN A 562 -0.73 -24.59 19.86
N ALA A 563 -1.85 -23.93 19.59
CA ALA A 563 -2.02 -22.50 19.86
C ALA A 563 -1.94 -22.18 21.36
N ILE A 564 -2.59 -23.00 22.20
CA ILE A 564 -2.56 -22.86 23.67
C ILE A 564 -1.13 -23.09 24.20
N ARG A 565 -0.47 -24.16 23.74
CA ARG A 565 0.90 -24.49 24.15
C ARG A 565 1.87 -23.36 23.81
N GLU A 566 1.82 -22.84 22.58
CA GLU A 566 2.70 -21.76 22.15
C GLU A 566 2.43 -20.45 22.88
N THR A 567 1.16 -20.12 23.12
CA THR A 567 0.78 -18.92 23.90
C THR A 567 1.29 -19.03 25.34
N ASN A 568 1.12 -20.18 25.98
CA ASN A 568 1.61 -20.41 27.34
C ASN A 568 3.14 -20.34 27.40
N ARG A 569 3.86 -20.95 26.44
CA ARG A 569 5.33 -20.83 26.35
C ARG A 569 5.78 -19.38 26.31
N ARG A 570 5.18 -18.57 25.43
CA ARG A 570 5.50 -17.13 25.29
C ARG A 570 5.18 -16.36 26.57
N ARG A 571 4.05 -16.68 27.20
CA ARG A 571 3.62 -16.07 28.46
C ARG A 571 4.61 -16.36 29.59
N GLU A 572 5.05 -17.58 29.74
CA GLU A 572 6.04 -18.00 30.77
C GLU A 572 7.37 -17.29 30.58
N ILE A 573 7.90 -17.24 29.36
CA ILE A 573 9.15 -16.52 29.03
C ILE A 573 9.05 -15.04 29.41
N GLN A 574 7.94 -14.37 29.05
CA GLN A 574 7.74 -12.96 29.39
C GLN A 574 7.58 -12.76 30.89
N MET A 575 6.86 -13.62 31.60
CA MET A 575 6.68 -13.53 33.04
C MET A 575 8.02 -13.70 33.79
N GLN A 576 8.84 -14.65 33.36
CA GLN A 576 10.17 -14.85 33.94
C GLN A 576 11.05 -13.61 33.71
N TYR A 577 11.09 -13.09 32.51
CA TYR A 577 11.83 -11.86 32.19
C TYR A 577 11.38 -10.67 33.04
N ASN A 578 10.06 -10.48 33.19
CA ASN A 578 9.49 -9.42 34.01
C ASN A 578 9.93 -9.54 35.49
N LYS A 579 9.94 -10.78 36.02
CA LYS A 579 10.36 -11.05 37.39
C LYS A 579 11.84 -10.75 37.58
N GLU A 580 12.71 -11.15 36.65
CA GLU A 580 14.14 -10.94 36.71
C GLU A 580 14.53 -9.46 36.63
N HIS A 581 13.77 -8.65 35.86
CA HIS A 581 14.04 -7.24 35.63
C HIS A 581 13.14 -6.29 36.44
N GLY A 582 12.27 -6.82 37.31
CA GLY A 582 11.36 -6.00 38.13
C GLY A 582 10.35 -5.18 37.31
N ILE A 583 9.93 -5.70 36.14
CA ILE A 583 9.00 -5.00 35.24
C ILE A 583 7.56 -5.33 35.65
N THR A 584 6.74 -4.30 35.84
CA THR A 584 5.29 -4.44 36.02
C THR A 584 4.59 -4.18 34.69
N PRO A 585 3.83 -5.16 34.16
CA PRO A 585 3.07 -4.98 32.92
C PRO A 585 2.10 -3.79 33.00
N ARG A 586 2.09 -2.96 31.96
CA ARG A 586 1.16 -1.83 31.85
C ARG A 586 0.48 -1.85 30.49
N THR A 587 -0.85 -1.68 30.49
CA THR A 587 -1.62 -1.52 29.25
C THR A 587 -1.06 -0.35 28.44
N ILE A 588 -0.90 -0.54 27.14
CA ILE A 588 -0.44 0.51 26.24
C ILE A 588 -1.56 1.54 26.09
N VAL A 589 -1.27 2.80 26.37
CA VAL A 589 -2.17 3.91 26.08
C VAL A 589 -1.69 4.55 24.79
N LYS A 590 -2.45 4.40 23.72
CA LYS A 590 -2.21 5.11 22.46
C LYS A 590 -3.30 6.15 22.25
N GLU A 591 -2.90 7.38 21.97
CA GLU A 591 -3.86 8.36 21.45
C GLU A 591 -4.54 7.79 20.21
N VAL A 592 -5.86 8.02 20.10
CA VAL A 592 -6.59 7.75 18.86
C VAL A 592 -6.15 8.83 17.89
N ARG A 593 -5.00 8.61 17.24
CA ARG A 593 -4.58 9.49 16.13
C ARG A 593 -5.63 9.30 15.04
N GLU A 594 -6.13 10.40 14.49
CA GLU A 594 -6.75 10.37 13.17
C GLU A 594 -5.72 9.71 12.27
N LEU A 595 -6.06 8.54 11.74
CA LEU A 595 -5.20 7.85 10.78
C LEU A 595 -4.88 8.87 9.71
N ILE A 596 -3.58 9.05 9.46
CA ILE A 596 -3.05 9.99 8.49
C ILE A 596 -3.97 9.97 7.29
N ASP A 597 -4.70 11.05 7.13
CA ASP A 597 -5.39 11.34 5.89
C ASP A 597 -4.28 11.34 4.84
N ILE A 598 -4.15 10.25 4.07
CA ILE A 598 -3.33 10.20 2.85
C ILE A 598 -3.97 11.12 1.80
N ARG A 599 -5.06 11.75 2.16
CA ARG A 599 -5.61 12.90 1.51
C ARG A 599 -4.76 14.08 1.92
N THR A 600 -3.87 14.48 1.02
CA THR A 600 -3.36 15.85 0.89
C THR A 600 -3.59 16.71 2.13
N HIS A 601 -2.53 17.22 2.73
CA HIS A 601 -2.56 18.52 3.39
C HIS A 601 -3.06 19.58 2.40
N LYS A 602 -4.30 19.48 1.98
CA LYS A 602 -5.13 20.65 1.79
C LYS A 602 -5.60 20.93 3.20
N ASP A 603 -4.96 21.91 3.79
CA ASP A 603 -5.41 22.55 5.01
C ASP A 603 -6.94 22.66 4.98
N VAL A 604 -7.62 21.69 5.62
CA VAL A 604 -8.92 21.98 6.19
C VAL A 604 -8.57 22.74 7.46
N PRO A 605 -8.72 24.06 7.47
CA PRO A 605 -8.37 24.82 8.64
C PRO A 605 -9.21 24.27 9.79
N LYS A 606 -8.56 23.84 10.88
CA LYS A 606 -9.19 23.57 12.19
C LYS A 606 -9.90 24.81 12.76
N GLU A 607 -10.20 25.81 11.95
CA GLU A 607 -10.71 27.13 12.32
C GLU A 607 -12.13 27.45 11.86
N LEU A 608 -12.93 26.49 11.38
CA LEU A 608 -14.34 26.74 11.07
C LEU A 608 -15.14 27.30 12.26
N LYS A 609 -14.67 27.09 13.47
CA LYS A 609 -15.27 27.69 14.70
C LYS A 609 -14.81 29.12 15.02
N LYS A 610 -13.87 29.70 14.24
CA LYS A 610 -13.30 31.04 14.49
C LYS A 610 -13.41 32.02 13.32
N LEU A 611 -14.04 31.62 12.20
CA LEU A 611 -14.24 32.56 11.09
C LEU A 611 -15.20 33.69 11.47
N SER A 612 -14.80 34.93 11.23
CA SER A 612 -15.69 36.05 11.33
C SER A 612 -16.84 35.91 10.32
N ARG A 613 -17.97 36.58 10.57
CA ARG A 613 -19.13 36.55 9.67
C ARG A 613 -18.79 37.04 8.25
N ALA A 614 -17.84 37.93 8.11
CA ALA A 614 -17.37 38.47 6.83
C ALA A 614 -16.53 37.42 6.05
N GLU A 615 -15.60 36.77 6.71
CA GLU A 615 -14.75 35.71 6.12
C GLU A 615 -15.61 34.51 5.69
N ARG A 616 -16.60 34.13 6.50
CA ARG A 616 -17.54 33.05 6.18
C ARG A 616 -18.35 33.38 4.92
N MET A 617 -18.87 34.62 4.79
CA MET A 617 -19.59 35.03 3.60
C MET A 617 -18.73 35.05 2.35
N GLN A 618 -17.48 35.51 2.46
CA GLN A 618 -16.52 35.50 1.35
C GLN A 618 -16.17 34.09 0.88
N MET A 619 -16.03 33.15 1.81
CA MET A 619 -15.80 31.75 1.52
C MET A 619 -17.01 31.09 0.85
N ILE A 620 -18.23 31.37 1.32
CA ILE A 620 -19.47 30.87 0.69
C ILE A 620 -19.58 31.39 -0.76
N GLU A 621 -19.22 32.63 -1.00
CA GLU A 621 -19.30 33.22 -2.35
C GLU A 621 -18.29 32.60 -3.31
N SER A 622 -17.07 32.30 -2.83
CA SER A 622 -16.05 31.56 -3.57
C SER A 622 -16.51 30.14 -3.91
N LEU A 623 -17.01 29.39 -2.93
CA LEU A 623 -17.52 28.05 -3.12
C LEU A 623 -18.75 27.98 -4.05
N LYS A 624 -19.65 29.00 -4.00
CA LYS A 624 -20.77 29.12 -4.94
C LYS A 624 -20.30 29.31 -6.39
N LYS A 625 -19.23 30.06 -6.59
CA LYS A 625 -18.63 30.28 -7.91
C LYS A 625 -17.99 28.99 -8.45
N GLU A 626 -17.28 28.28 -7.59
CA GLU A 626 -16.64 27.01 -7.91
C GLU A 626 -17.68 25.92 -8.21
N MET A 627 -18.72 25.79 -7.41
CA MET A 627 -19.85 24.89 -7.64
C MET A 627 -20.52 25.12 -9.01
N LYS A 628 -20.74 26.40 -9.38
CA LYS A 628 -21.30 26.75 -10.70
C LYS A 628 -20.35 26.39 -11.84
N ASN A 629 -19.04 26.47 -11.64
CA ASN A 629 -18.06 26.06 -12.65
C ASN A 629 -18.01 24.54 -12.77
N ALA A 630 -17.98 23.81 -11.66
CA ALA A 630 -18.04 22.35 -11.64
C ALA A 630 -19.32 21.82 -12.35
N ALA A 631 -20.47 22.45 -12.08
CA ALA A 631 -21.73 22.09 -12.77
C ALA A 631 -21.69 22.37 -14.28
N LYS A 632 -21.01 23.43 -14.74
CA LYS A 632 -20.82 23.72 -16.17
C LYS A 632 -19.89 22.72 -16.86
N LEU A 633 -18.93 22.16 -16.12
CA LEU A 633 -17.99 21.14 -16.59
C LEU A 633 -18.58 19.72 -16.47
N LEU A 634 -19.86 19.60 -16.07
CA LEU A 634 -20.56 18.33 -15.85
C LEU A 634 -19.98 17.46 -14.72
N GLU A 635 -19.20 18.05 -13.82
CA GLU A 635 -18.63 17.43 -12.61
C GLU A 635 -19.68 17.42 -11.48
N PHE A 636 -20.74 16.66 -11.66
CA PHE A 636 -21.93 16.71 -10.78
C PHE A 636 -21.65 16.27 -9.34
N GLU A 637 -20.73 15.33 -9.12
CA GLU A 637 -20.35 14.89 -7.78
C GLU A 637 -19.57 15.97 -7.03
N HIS A 638 -18.63 16.63 -7.71
CA HIS A 638 -17.91 17.76 -7.14
C HIS A 638 -18.84 18.95 -6.87
N ALA A 639 -19.76 19.24 -7.78
CA ALA A 639 -20.78 20.27 -7.56
C ALA A 639 -21.72 19.94 -6.37
N ALA A 640 -22.09 18.68 -6.17
CA ALA A 640 -22.87 18.21 -5.03
C ALA A 640 -22.09 18.37 -3.70
N TYR A 641 -20.82 17.95 -3.68
CA TYR A 641 -19.95 18.15 -2.53
C TYR A 641 -19.83 19.64 -2.12
N LEU A 642 -19.59 20.51 -3.10
CA LEU A 642 -19.50 21.96 -2.85
C LEU A 642 -20.82 22.55 -2.34
N ARG A 643 -21.96 22.06 -2.86
CA ARG A 643 -23.31 22.45 -2.38
C ARG A 643 -23.48 22.08 -0.90
N ASP A 644 -23.13 20.86 -0.53
CA ASP A 644 -23.28 20.37 0.83
C ASP A 644 -22.36 21.13 1.79
N ARG A 645 -21.15 21.45 1.36
CA ARG A 645 -20.22 22.30 2.10
C ARG A 645 -20.70 23.75 2.29
N ILE A 646 -21.34 24.32 1.29
CA ILE A 646 -21.99 25.64 1.38
C ILE A 646 -23.13 25.61 2.41
N ALA A 647 -23.95 24.57 2.40
CA ALA A 647 -25.04 24.39 3.36
C ALA A 647 -24.56 24.28 4.81
N GLU A 648 -23.44 23.59 5.06
CA GLU A 648 -22.78 23.53 6.37
C GLU A 648 -22.32 24.91 6.85
N LEU A 649 -21.69 25.69 5.97
CA LEU A 649 -21.23 27.04 6.28
C LEU A 649 -22.40 28.02 6.48
N GLU A 650 -23.51 27.86 5.77
CA GLU A 650 -24.71 28.67 5.94
C GLU A 650 -25.46 28.38 7.26
N ASN A 651 -25.49 27.09 7.66
CA ASN A 651 -26.18 26.63 8.87
C ASN A 651 -25.37 26.81 10.16
N GLY A 652 -24.12 27.22 10.10
CA GLY A 652 -23.30 27.57 11.26
C GLY A 652 -22.92 26.38 12.15
N LYS A 653 -22.98 25.16 11.63
CA LYS A 653 -22.54 23.92 12.32
C LYS A 653 -21.11 23.55 11.99
#